data_fc8d66cba0b0009eb5518195e7ef7d6c
#
_entry.id   fc8d66cba0b0009eb5518195e7ef7d6c
#
_cell.length_a   1.000
_cell.length_b   1.000
_cell.length_c   1.000
_cell.angle_alpha   90.00
_cell.angle_beta   90.00
_cell.angle_gamma   90.00
#
_symmetry.space_group_name_H-M   'P 1'
#
loop_
_entity.id
_entity.type
_entity.pdbx_description
1 polymer ?
#
loop_
_entity_poly.entity_id
_entity_poly.type
_entity_poly.pdbx_seq_one_letter_code
_entity_poly.pdbx_strand_id
1 'polypeptide(L)'
;MASDLNWYKKRLAAMDSSEIFWRIGQTLRYKAEAARFKKQHKVTDKLFNRKYSRLQAEPNRLGLNLRNELYTLGTSIPLLGDFKYEDYKKDWFQGFGGKETSPWPLIPSSNLNYRERNDIGDARMNWELNKHFQFAILAKNYYATLDSKYLDELIELFNDWNDKNPFLWGISWVSAIEIAERSMNWCYMYAFLYGALHKEITNVEADKINALLPSVRIGIINMADYISHHYSQFSSANNHLIVEISAVLHAGIMFNYKPWITLAESILTREIFLQNYSDGINKEESEYYQTFEMEVLALDLRLLRLNDIEPSRPWDKLLKSMSRYISNSIGDHDEIISFGDDDDGRIIDFHGGCNHFKYTLELMSLLLDERYTELSLTNSDDNNTNMFSSPISETVLWLFSKEDIIKSKDKSYYRRNTSVVRPEGGMTVFRTSDENDTIPDILIGIDHAPLGYGSIAAHGHSDALSFQMFADGTRIFADPGTYIYHCDTESRNEFRRTSRHNTVCINGIDQSEMLGPFLWGRKAECTLDGFTSSEDIDEVMASHNGYAPIKHTRKFTFKKKEGILLIEDWLTKDGEPFVPDDSNKALFNLLLGEKASLSPLDSNVKTDNASEINIASKKFSTYKFETTTGIIKVKVEFVSGFGEVTNTQKDLSTEYGIKNPAPAIEAKIISDHAVTKISLTRKQ
;
A
#
# COMPACT_ATOMS: atom_id res chain seq x y z
N MET A 1 31.56 0.36 4.12
CA MET A 1 32.11 1.39 5.06
C MET A 1 32.13 2.81 4.48
N ALA A 2 32.59 3.10 3.25
CA ALA A 2 32.57 4.47 2.72
C ALA A 2 31.16 4.92 2.28
N SER A 3 30.36 4.04 1.71
CA SER A 3 28.96 4.26 1.38
C SER A 3 28.12 4.54 2.61
N ASP A 4 28.34 3.82 3.70
CA ASP A 4 27.63 3.98 4.97
C ASP A 4 27.88 5.37 5.59
N LEU A 5 29.12 5.85 5.57
CA LEU A 5 29.48 7.13 6.16
C LEU A 5 28.82 8.32 5.40
N ASN A 6 28.72 8.21 4.08
CA ASN A 6 28.07 9.22 3.25
C ASN A 6 26.56 9.25 3.45
N TRP A 7 25.95 8.06 3.56
CA TRP A 7 24.54 7.93 3.91
C TRP A 7 24.23 8.55 5.27
N TYR A 8 25.03 8.24 6.31
CA TYR A 8 24.86 8.85 7.64
C TYR A 8 24.99 10.37 7.62
N LYS A 9 25.94 10.93 6.87
CA LYS A 9 26.09 12.39 6.73
C LYS A 9 24.86 13.02 6.09
N LYS A 10 24.37 12.45 4.99
CA LYS A 10 23.18 12.94 4.27
C LYS A 10 21.92 12.79 5.14
N ARG A 11 21.78 11.66 5.85
CA ARG A 11 20.68 11.43 6.79
C ARG A 11 20.68 12.45 7.94
N LEU A 12 21.84 12.73 8.54
CA LEU A 12 21.98 13.74 9.59
C LEU A 12 21.68 15.16 9.07
N ALA A 13 22.06 15.46 7.84
CA ALA A 13 21.76 16.75 7.22
C ALA A 13 20.25 16.96 6.95
N ALA A 14 19.49 15.88 6.82
CA ALA A 14 18.03 15.91 6.64
C ALA A 14 17.24 16.01 7.97
N MET A 15 17.91 15.98 9.13
CA MET A 15 17.31 16.03 10.47
C MET A 15 17.56 17.40 11.11
N ASP A 16 16.59 17.87 11.89
CA ASP A 16 16.82 18.98 12.80
C ASP A 16 17.55 18.53 14.08
N SER A 17 18.01 19.50 14.89
CA SER A 17 18.75 19.19 16.12
C SER A 17 17.91 18.43 17.15
N SER A 18 16.62 18.68 17.24
CA SER A 18 15.70 18.00 18.15
C SER A 18 15.52 16.52 17.77
N GLU A 19 15.40 16.22 16.49
CA GLU A 19 15.38 14.84 16.00
C GLU A 19 16.68 14.09 16.33
N ILE A 20 17.83 14.74 16.11
CA ILE A 20 19.14 14.13 16.42
C ILE A 20 19.26 13.78 17.90
N PHE A 21 18.91 14.70 18.81
CA PHE A 21 18.93 14.44 20.25
C PHE A 21 17.95 13.36 20.66
N TRP A 22 16.75 13.37 20.09
CA TRP A 22 15.76 12.32 20.34
C TRP A 22 16.26 10.92 19.91
N ARG A 23 16.85 10.79 18.70
CA ARG A 23 17.40 9.53 18.21
C ARG A 23 18.54 9.00 19.05
N ILE A 24 19.42 9.87 19.54
CA ILE A 24 20.47 9.49 20.49
C ILE A 24 19.84 8.94 21.78
N GLY A 25 18.86 9.65 22.32
CA GLY A 25 18.12 9.23 23.52
C GLY A 25 17.43 7.88 23.33
N GLN A 26 16.77 7.66 22.18
CA GLN A 26 16.13 6.39 21.84
C GLN A 26 17.16 5.26 21.71
N THR A 27 18.27 5.49 21.02
CA THR A 27 19.33 4.47 20.88
C THR A 27 19.88 4.04 22.24
N LEU A 28 20.09 4.98 23.16
CA LEU A 28 20.54 4.67 24.52
C LEU A 28 19.47 3.89 25.30
N ARG A 29 18.20 4.24 25.15
CA ARG A 29 17.06 3.54 25.77
C ARG A 29 16.97 2.11 25.25
N TYR A 30 16.98 1.88 23.91
CA TYR A 30 16.96 0.56 23.32
C TYR A 30 18.12 -0.33 23.81
N LYS A 31 19.34 0.20 23.91
CA LYS A 31 20.49 -0.54 24.46
C LYS A 31 20.32 -0.88 25.92
N ALA A 32 19.78 0.03 26.72
CA ALA A 32 19.52 -0.20 28.14
C ALA A 32 18.44 -1.28 28.35
N GLU A 33 17.38 -1.26 27.53
CA GLU A 33 16.32 -2.26 27.57
C GLU A 33 16.80 -3.64 27.06
N ALA A 34 17.55 -3.68 25.98
CA ALA A 34 18.18 -4.93 25.50
C ALA A 34 19.10 -5.56 26.59
N ALA A 35 19.79 -4.73 27.35
CA ALA A 35 20.58 -5.21 28.49
C ALA A 35 19.71 -5.68 29.67
N ARG A 36 18.54 -5.04 29.89
CA ARG A 36 17.57 -5.40 30.93
C ARG A 36 16.81 -6.67 30.59
N PHE A 37 16.34 -6.81 29.34
CA PHE A 37 15.59 -7.96 28.84
C PHE A 37 16.55 -8.96 28.21
N LYS A 38 17.06 -9.89 29.04
CA LYS A 38 17.91 -10.98 28.59
C LYS A 38 17.10 -11.96 27.72
N LYS A 39 17.78 -12.78 26.92
CA LYS A 39 17.22 -13.78 26.00
C LYS A 39 16.12 -14.70 26.58
N GLN A 40 16.09 -14.89 27.89
CA GLN A 40 15.12 -15.76 28.58
C GLN A 40 13.77 -15.10 28.90
N HIS A 41 13.61 -13.79 28.68
CA HIS A 41 12.36 -13.10 29.00
C HIS A 41 11.38 -13.18 27.82
N LYS A 42 10.17 -13.68 28.08
CA LYS A 42 9.08 -13.74 27.12
C LYS A 42 8.21 -12.49 27.24
N VAL A 43 7.52 -12.10 26.16
CA VAL A 43 6.57 -11.00 26.22
C VAL A 43 5.40 -11.28 27.15
N THR A 44 5.08 -12.55 27.35
CA THR A 44 4.02 -13.03 28.24
C THR A 44 4.45 -13.25 29.69
N ASP A 45 5.71 -12.97 30.04
CA ASP A 45 6.17 -13.02 31.41
C ASP A 45 5.44 -11.96 32.25
N LYS A 46 5.73 -11.94 33.55
CA LYS A 46 5.14 -10.95 34.47
C LYS A 46 5.16 -9.55 33.89
N LEU A 47 4.15 -8.75 34.22
CA LEU A 47 4.09 -7.35 33.83
C LEU A 47 5.38 -6.61 34.22
N PHE A 48 6.04 -6.01 33.25
CA PHE A 48 7.28 -5.26 33.49
C PHE A 48 7.01 -3.96 34.25
N ASN A 49 5.77 -3.44 34.15
CA ASN A 49 5.33 -2.28 34.88
C ASN A 49 4.17 -2.65 35.84
N ARG A 50 4.40 -2.54 37.14
CA ARG A 50 3.42 -2.92 38.19
C ARG A 50 2.11 -2.11 38.14
N LYS A 51 2.10 -0.90 37.58
CA LYS A 51 0.89 -0.07 37.46
C LYS A 51 -0.24 -0.78 36.69
N TYR A 52 0.09 -1.72 35.80
CA TYR A 52 -0.87 -2.47 34.99
C TYR A 52 -1.37 -3.77 35.62
N SER A 53 -0.88 -4.13 36.79
CA SER A 53 -1.22 -5.42 37.43
C SER A 53 -2.73 -5.59 37.72
N ARG A 54 -3.46 -4.48 37.83
CA ARG A 54 -4.90 -4.48 38.13
C ARG A 54 -5.78 -4.41 36.88
N LEU A 55 -5.20 -4.21 35.68
CA LEU A 55 -5.98 -4.13 34.46
C LEU A 55 -6.62 -5.49 34.15
N GLN A 56 -7.91 -5.50 33.96
CA GLN A 56 -8.68 -6.67 33.51
C GLN A 56 -9.10 -6.44 32.05
N ALA A 57 -9.14 -7.50 31.27
CA ALA A 57 -9.62 -7.41 29.91
C ALA A 57 -11.14 -7.32 29.84
N GLU A 58 -11.66 -6.37 29.11
CA GLU A 58 -13.06 -6.18 28.76
C GLU A 58 -13.22 -6.33 27.21
N PRO A 59 -13.01 -7.55 26.64
CA PRO A 59 -12.87 -7.73 25.19
C PRO A 59 -14.13 -7.36 24.40
N ASN A 60 -15.29 -7.34 25.03
CA ASN A 60 -16.54 -6.89 24.41
C ASN A 60 -16.48 -5.42 23.95
N ARG A 61 -15.59 -4.61 24.54
CA ARG A 61 -15.36 -3.21 24.14
C ARG A 61 -14.74 -3.09 22.74
N LEU A 62 -14.12 -4.15 22.23
CA LEU A 62 -13.65 -4.20 20.83
C LEU A 62 -14.80 -4.37 19.83
N GLY A 63 -16.00 -4.70 20.32
CA GLY A 63 -17.24 -4.71 19.54
C GLY A 63 -17.28 -5.74 18.44
N LEU A 64 -16.68 -6.94 18.60
CA LEU A 64 -16.87 -8.01 17.65
C LEU A 64 -18.34 -8.43 17.59
N ASN A 65 -18.84 -8.63 16.37
CA ASN A 65 -20.18 -9.16 16.11
C ASN A 65 -20.19 -10.69 16.29
N LEU A 66 -20.13 -11.14 17.52
CA LEU A 66 -20.10 -12.55 17.90
C LEU A 66 -21.44 -13.30 17.69
N ARG A 67 -22.49 -12.61 17.20
CA ARG A 67 -23.80 -13.19 16.86
C ARG A 67 -24.00 -13.37 15.36
N ASN A 68 -22.95 -13.17 14.57
CA ASN A 68 -23.03 -13.27 13.12
C ASN A 68 -23.32 -14.73 12.70
N GLU A 69 -24.34 -14.93 11.86
CA GLU A 69 -24.76 -16.23 11.33
C GLU A 69 -24.26 -16.43 9.87
N LEU A 70 -23.60 -15.44 9.29
CA LEU A 70 -23.18 -15.41 7.89
C LEU A 70 -21.69 -15.74 7.75
N TYR A 71 -21.29 -16.90 8.21
CA TYR A 71 -19.87 -17.27 8.16
C TYR A 71 -19.50 -17.97 6.85
N THR A 72 -18.57 -17.36 6.12
CA THR A 72 -17.66 -18.12 5.26
C THR A 72 -16.38 -18.32 6.03
N LEU A 73 -15.93 -19.55 6.19
CA LEU A 73 -14.71 -19.83 6.96
C LEU A 73 -13.49 -19.66 6.06
N GLY A 74 -12.94 -18.47 6.01
CA GLY A 74 -11.61 -18.25 5.45
C GLY A 74 -10.56 -18.95 6.31
N THR A 75 -9.72 -19.74 5.70
CA THR A 75 -8.62 -20.47 6.35
C THR A 75 -7.26 -20.14 5.74
N SER A 76 -7.24 -19.33 4.69
CA SER A 76 -6.00 -18.92 4.04
C SER A 76 -5.23 -17.98 4.98
N ILE A 77 -3.93 -18.20 5.09
CA ILE A 77 -3.01 -17.32 5.83
C ILE A 77 -2.06 -16.75 4.79
N PRO A 78 -2.16 -15.45 4.50
CA PRO A 78 -1.33 -14.83 3.47
C PRO A 78 0.13 -14.77 3.90
N LEU A 79 1.03 -15.08 2.98
CA LEU A 79 2.42 -14.67 2.98
C LEU A 79 2.69 -13.91 1.69
N LEU A 80 3.77 -13.16 1.65
CA LEU A 80 4.17 -12.36 0.48
C LEU A 80 4.94 -13.20 -0.54
N GLY A 81 4.85 -12.83 -1.80
CA GLY A 81 5.49 -13.55 -2.89
C GLY A 81 4.88 -14.95 -3.10
N ASP A 82 5.67 -15.86 -3.64
CA ASP A 82 5.26 -17.24 -3.91
C ASP A 82 5.31 -18.18 -2.68
N PHE A 83 5.49 -17.64 -1.47
CA PHE A 83 5.65 -18.44 -0.27
C PHE A 83 4.31 -18.88 0.30
N LYS A 84 4.22 -20.15 0.70
CA LYS A 84 3.01 -20.73 1.29
C LYS A 84 3.19 -20.86 2.80
N TYR A 85 2.22 -20.39 3.58
CA TYR A 85 2.26 -20.43 5.03
C TYR A 85 2.52 -21.83 5.60
N GLU A 86 1.90 -22.89 5.03
CA GLU A 86 2.04 -24.25 5.53
C GLU A 86 3.49 -24.76 5.53
N ASP A 87 4.32 -24.25 4.62
CA ASP A 87 5.73 -24.62 4.53
C ASP A 87 6.59 -23.96 5.62
N TYR A 88 6.12 -22.86 6.24
CA TYR A 88 6.91 -22.01 7.14
C TYR A 88 6.24 -21.71 8.49
N LYS A 89 5.11 -22.29 8.81
CA LYS A 89 4.26 -21.90 9.95
C LYS A 89 4.93 -21.89 11.34
N LYS A 90 6.10 -22.49 11.52
CA LYS A 90 6.90 -22.46 12.76
C LYS A 90 8.32 -21.93 12.56
N ASP A 91 8.62 -21.46 11.36
CA ASP A 91 9.95 -20.98 11.02
C ASP A 91 10.04 -19.45 11.22
N TRP A 92 9.77 -19.01 12.45
CA TRP A 92 9.66 -17.59 12.83
C TRP A 92 10.85 -16.72 12.48
N PHE A 93 12.01 -17.32 12.23
CA PHE A 93 13.24 -16.63 11.83
C PHE A 93 13.60 -16.87 10.37
N GLN A 94 12.69 -17.42 9.56
CA GLN A 94 12.98 -17.73 8.16
C GLN A 94 13.42 -16.48 7.39
N GLY A 95 14.50 -16.63 6.62
CA GLY A 95 14.92 -15.67 5.61
C GLY A 95 14.19 -15.96 4.30
N PHE A 96 13.54 -14.95 3.73
CA PHE A 96 12.79 -15.06 2.48
C PHE A 96 13.49 -14.29 1.36
N GLY A 97 13.66 -14.90 0.19
CA GLY A 97 14.24 -14.26 -0.98
C GLY A 97 15.74 -14.02 -0.94
N GLY A 98 16.43 -14.50 0.10
CA GLY A 98 17.89 -14.40 0.23
C GLY A 98 18.65 -15.44 -0.58
N LYS A 99 19.94 -15.18 -0.86
CA LYS A 99 20.81 -16.09 -1.60
C LYS A 99 21.14 -17.39 -0.86
N GLU A 100 21.14 -17.36 0.48
CA GLU A 100 21.64 -18.45 1.33
C GLU A 100 20.57 -19.10 2.20
N THR A 101 19.33 -18.68 2.16
CA THR A 101 18.22 -19.20 3.01
C THR A 101 18.56 -19.30 4.51
N SER A 102 19.48 -18.46 4.98
CA SER A 102 19.89 -18.45 6.38
C SER A 102 18.79 -17.85 7.27
N PRO A 103 18.57 -18.35 8.50
CA PRO A 103 17.60 -17.75 9.40
C PRO A 103 18.11 -16.41 9.96
N TRP A 104 17.17 -15.52 10.30
CA TRP A 104 17.46 -14.30 11.03
C TRP A 104 18.10 -14.60 12.39
N PRO A 105 19.19 -13.92 12.78
CA PRO A 105 19.91 -14.23 14.02
C PRO A 105 19.10 -13.83 15.26
N LEU A 106 19.15 -14.67 16.29
CA LEU A 106 18.55 -14.38 17.59
C LEU A 106 19.54 -13.59 18.47
N ILE A 107 19.61 -12.31 18.23
CA ILE A 107 20.39 -11.30 18.96
C ILE A 107 19.47 -10.18 19.46
N PRO A 108 19.92 -9.28 20.38
CA PRO A 108 19.11 -8.10 20.73
C PRO A 108 18.65 -7.35 19.49
N SER A 109 17.36 -7.07 19.39
CA SER A 109 16.76 -6.42 18.20
C SER A 109 17.42 -5.07 17.87
N SER A 110 17.85 -4.32 18.89
CA SER A 110 18.60 -3.08 18.74
C SER A 110 19.97 -3.21 18.06
N ASN A 111 20.52 -4.42 17.98
CA ASN A 111 21.80 -4.72 17.34
C ASN A 111 21.62 -5.45 16.00
N LEU A 112 20.38 -5.80 15.65
CA LEU A 112 20.09 -6.53 14.42
C LEU A 112 20.01 -5.56 13.25
N ASN A 113 20.93 -5.73 12.28
CA ASN A 113 20.80 -5.06 10.98
C ASN A 113 19.94 -5.92 10.06
N TYR A 114 18.78 -5.40 9.65
CA TYR A 114 17.85 -6.07 8.73
C TYR A 114 17.87 -5.49 7.31
N ARG A 115 18.67 -4.43 7.09
CA ARG A 115 18.79 -3.76 5.80
C ARG A 115 19.94 -4.36 5.01
N GLU A 116 19.79 -4.41 3.68
CA GLU A 116 20.82 -4.89 2.75
C GLU A 116 21.34 -6.31 3.09
N ARG A 117 20.41 -7.20 3.45
CA ARG A 117 20.71 -8.58 3.84
C ARG A 117 20.38 -9.56 2.71
N ASN A 118 21.05 -9.39 1.56
CA ASN A 118 20.98 -10.34 0.45
C ASN A 118 21.32 -11.79 0.82
N ASP A 119 22.07 -11.99 1.90
CA ASP A 119 22.40 -13.29 2.45
C ASP A 119 21.19 -13.97 3.09
N ILE A 120 20.35 -13.23 3.82
CA ILE A 120 19.19 -13.76 4.54
C ILE A 120 17.91 -13.55 3.73
N GLY A 121 17.67 -12.33 3.23
CA GLY A 121 16.48 -11.97 2.48
C GLY A 121 15.76 -10.74 3.01
N ASP A 122 14.52 -10.54 2.54
CA ASP A 122 13.73 -9.37 2.89
C ASP A 122 13.07 -9.53 4.27
N ALA A 123 13.32 -8.56 5.15
CA ALA A 123 12.73 -8.54 6.49
C ALA A 123 11.20 -8.37 6.45
N ARG A 124 10.66 -7.63 5.46
CA ARG A 124 9.22 -7.41 5.29
C ARG A 124 8.46 -8.74 5.14
N MET A 125 9.03 -9.68 4.38
CA MET A 125 8.43 -11.01 4.20
C MET A 125 8.42 -11.83 5.51
N ASN A 126 9.49 -11.75 6.32
CA ASN A 126 9.52 -12.43 7.62
C ASN A 126 8.51 -11.80 8.60
N TRP A 127 8.37 -10.50 8.56
CA TRP A 127 7.42 -9.79 9.45
C TRP A 127 5.99 -10.21 9.19
N GLU A 128 5.60 -10.50 7.94
CA GLU A 128 4.26 -10.98 7.62
C GLU A 128 3.87 -12.24 8.41
N LEU A 129 4.82 -13.19 8.52
CA LEU A 129 4.64 -14.39 9.36
C LEU A 129 4.48 -14.05 10.84
N ASN A 130 5.14 -12.98 11.33
CA ASN A 130 5.19 -12.57 12.73
C ASN A 130 4.15 -11.51 13.13
N LYS A 131 3.26 -11.08 12.22
CA LYS A 131 2.09 -10.21 12.51
C LYS A 131 0.97 -10.96 13.22
N HIS A 132 0.97 -12.29 13.12
CA HIS A 132 0.04 -13.20 13.77
C HIS A 132 -1.43 -13.10 13.30
N PHE A 133 -1.66 -12.85 12.01
CA PHE A 133 -2.99 -13.04 11.40
C PHE A 133 -3.52 -14.44 11.66
N GLN A 134 -2.65 -15.46 11.53
CA GLN A 134 -2.98 -16.85 11.77
C GLN A 134 -3.58 -17.08 13.18
N PHE A 135 -3.15 -16.35 14.20
CA PHE A 135 -3.70 -16.51 15.55
C PHE A 135 -5.13 -15.98 15.64
N ALA A 136 -5.40 -14.82 15.02
CA ALA A 136 -6.75 -14.25 14.97
C ALA A 136 -7.69 -15.14 14.12
N ILE A 137 -7.22 -15.65 12.97
CA ILE A 137 -7.97 -16.55 12.07
C ILE A 137 -8.30 -17.86 12.77
N LEU A 138 -7.33 -18.51 13.44
CA LEU A 138 -7.57 -19.77 14.16
C LEU A 138 -8.53 -19.56 15.32
N ALA A 139 -8.39 -18.49 16.10
CA ALA A 139 -9.33 -18.16 17.20
C ALA A 139 -10.74 -17.90 16.68
N LYS A 140 -10.88 -17.18 15.55
CA LYS A 140 -12.16 -16.96 14.87
C LYS A 140 -12.76 -18.27 14.38
N ASN A 141 -11.96 -19.12 13.72
CA ASN A 141 -12.44 -20.40 13.21
C ASN A 141 -12.88 -21.34 14.34
N TYR A 142 -12.14 -21.38 15.46
CA TYR A 142 -12.59 -22.10 16.65
C TYR A 142 -13.90 -21.54 17.18
N TYR A 143 -14.02 -20.21 17.33
CA TYR A 143 -15.25 -19.56 17.78
C TYR A 143 -16.44 -19.92 16.88
N ALA A 144 -16.25 -19.93 15.56
CA ALA A 144 -17.30 -20.18 14.59
C ALA A 144 -17.77 -21.65 14.58
N THR A 145 -16.85 -22.61 14.67
CA THR A 145 -17.12 -24.05 14.45
C THR A 145 -17.14 -24.90 15.70
N LEU A 146 -16.46 -24.45 16.76
CA LEU A 146 -16.13 -25.23 17.97
C LEU A 146 -15.31 -26.50 17.64
N ASP A 147 -14.65 -26.57 16.49
CA ASP A 147 -13.73 -27.65 16.15
C ASP A 147 -12.41 -27.45 16.89
N SER A 148 -12.13 -28.34 17.84
CA SER A 148 -10.97 -28.26 18.73
C SER A 148 -9.62 -28.22 18.01
N LYS A 149 -9.56 -28.70 16.73
CA LYS A 149 -8.32 -28.64 15.94
C LYS A 149 -7.77 -27.21 15.82
N TYR A 150 -8.65 -26.21 15.64
CA TYR A 150 -8.22 -24.81 15.52
C TYR A 150 -7.68 -24.26 16.86
N LEU A 151 -8.30 -24.64 17.99
CA LEU A 151 -7.83 -24.26 19.31
C LEU A 151 -6.48 -24.92 19.64
N ASP A 152 -6.34 -26.20 19.31
CA ASP A 152 -5.12 -26.94 19.59
C ASP A 152 -3.94 -26.44 18.75
N GLU A 153 -4.15 -26.16 17.47
CA GLU A 153 -3.15 -25.56 16.58
C GLU A 153 -2.76 -24.15 17.07
N LEU A 154 -3.74 -23.30 17.44
CA LEU A 154 -3.48 -21.98 17.97
C LEU A 154 -2.60 -22.04 19.22
N ILE A 155 -2.91 -22.92 20.17
CA ILE A 155 -2.15 -23.06 21.43
C ILE A 155 -0.73 -23.54 21.14
N GLU A 156 -0.59 -24.49 20.22
CA GLU A 156 0.72 -25.01 19.81
C GLU A 156 1.59 -23.91 19.18
N LEU A 157 1.05 -23.18 18.21
CA LEU A 157 1.76 -22.09 17.52
C LEU A 157 2.10 -20.94 18.47
N PHE A 158 1.15 -20.54 19.32
CA PHE A 158 1.35 -19.47 20.31
C PHE A 158 2.49 -19.82 21.28
N ASN A 159 2.48 -21.03 21.82
CA ASN A 159 3.51 -21.49 22.77
C ASN A 159 4.86 -21.58 22.08
N ASP A 160 4.92 -22.17 20.87
CA ASP A 160 6.15 -22.30 20.08
C ASP A 160 6.77 -20.92 19.77
N TRP A 161 5.94 -19.96 19.33
CA TRP A 161 6.42 -18.60 19.08
C TRP A 161 6.91 -17.91 20.35
N ASN A 162 6.13 -17.96 21.42
CA ASN A 162 6.43 -17.32 22.69
C ASN A 162 7.69 -17.88 23.35
N ASP A 163 7.98 -19.16 23.15
CA ASP A 163 9.21 -19.82 23.63
C ASP A 163 10.44 -19.44 22.82
N LYS A 164 10.27 -19.28 21.50
CA LYS A 164 11.37 -18.99 20.56
C LYS A 164 11.70 -17.50 20.43
N ASN A 165 10.75 -16.60 20.70
CA ASN A 165 10.89 -15.15 20.49
C ASN A 165 10.99 -14.36 21.81
N PRO A 166 12.13 -14.38 22.50
CA PRO A 166 12.33 -13.61 23.73
C PRO A 166 12.09 -12.11 23.47
N PHE A 167 11.48 -11.43 24.43
CA PHE A 167 11.11 -10.03 24.32
C PHE A 167 12.32 -9.16 23.97
N LEU A 168 12.20 -8.36 22.91
CA LEU A 168 13.23 -7.50 22.31
C LEU A 168 14.49 -8.25 21.77
N TRP A 169 14.32 -9.52 21.40
CA TRP A 169 15.35 -10.30 20.73
C TRP A 169 14.87 -10.86 19.39
N GLY A 170 15.72 -10.79 18.36
CA GLY A 170 15.40 -11.27 17.01
C GLY A 170 14.63 -10.28 16.14
N ILE A 171 14.30 -10.73 14.94
CA ILE A 171 13.70 -9.93 13.87
C ILE A 171 12.27 -9.44 14.21
N SER A 172 11.51 -10.19 14.99
CA SER A 172 10.14 -9.89 15.39
C SER A 172 10.01 -8.64 16.27
N TRP A 173 11.12 -8.05 16.73
CA TRP A 173 11.13 -6.92 17.68
C TRP A 173 11.91 -5.71 17.20
N VAL A 174 12.34 -5.68 15.92
CA VAL A 174 13.16 -4.57 15.38
C VAL A 174 12.37 -3.32 15.03
N SER A 175 11.07 -3.46 14.77
CA SER A 175 10.18 -2.39 14.34
C SER A 175 8.95 -2.30 15.24
N ALA A 176 8.60 -1.09 15.68
CA ALA A 176 7.45 -0.87 16.57
C ALA A 176 6.11 -1.10 15.85
N ILE A 177 6.02 -0.84 14.53
CA ILE A 177 4.81 -1.11 13.74
C ILE A 177 4.48 -2.61 13.72
N GLU A 178 5.48 -3.48 13.58
CA GLU A 178 5.28 -4.94 13.59
C GLU A 178 4.81 -5.46 14.96
N ILE A 179 5.28 -4.83 16.03
CA ILE A 179 4.81 -5.10 17.39
C ILE A 179 3.35 -4.63 17.54
N ALA A 180 3.01 -3.50 16.93
CA ALA A 180 1.67 -2.91 16.97
C ALA A 180 0.65 -3.79 16.26
N GLU A 181 0.91 -4.20 15.03
CA GLU A 181 0.05 -5.10 14.26
C GLU A 181 -0.16 -6.43 14.99
N ARG A 182 0.90 -7.02 15.53
CA ARG A 182 0.81 -8.23 16.36
C ARG A 182 -0.07 -8.01 17.60
N SER A 183 0.09 -6.88 18.28
CA SER A 183 -0.71 -6.54 19.46
C SER A 183 -2.20 -6.43 19.14
N MET A 184 -2.56 -5.82 18.01
CA MET A 184 -3.94 -5.72 17.55
C MET A 184 -4.53 -7.10 17.21
N ASN A 185 -3.79 -7.95 16.47
CA ASN A 185 -4.22 -9.32 16.20
C ASN A 185 -4.41 -10.15 17.46
N TRP A 186 -3.57 -9.95 18.49
CA TRP A 186 -3.77 -10.61 19.80
C TRP A 186 -5.00 -10.08 20.54
N CYS A 187 -5.36 -8.82 20.40
CA CYS A 187 -6.60 -8.29 20.96
C CYS A 187 -7.83 -9.01 20.38
N TYR A 188 -7.86 -9.18 19.06
CA TYR A 188 -8.97 -9.89 18.41
C TYR A 188 -8.94 -11.39 18.67
N MET A 189 -7.78 -12.05 18.66
CA MET A 189 -7.62 -13.43 19.11
C MET A 189 -8.20 -13.63 20.51
N TYR A 190 -7.85 -12.74 21.47
CA TYR A 190 -8.37 -12.77 22.84
C TYR A 190 -9.90 -12.66 22.85
N ALA A 191 -10.45 -11.73 22.09
CA ALA A 191 -11.90 -11.49 22.05
C ALA A 191 -12.68 -12.69 21.51
N PHE A 192 -12.20 -13.36 20.46
CA PHE A 192 -12.81 -14.59 19.94
C PHE A 192 -12.76 -15.73 20.96
N LEU A 193 -11.60 -15.97 21.58
CA LEU A 193 -11.45 -17.01 22.60
C LEU A 193 -12.30 -16.74 23.84
N TYR A 194 -12.35 -15.49 24.30
CA TYR A 194 -13.22 -15.09 25.40
C TYR A 194 -14.71 -15.30 25.06
N GLY A 195 -15.10 -14.95 23.83
CA GLY A 195 -16.44 -15.20 23.33
C GLY A 195 -16.79 -16.69 23.30
N ALA A 196 -15.83 -17.56 22.96
CA ALA A 196 -16.04 -19.01 22.95
C ALA A 196 -16.35 -19.61 24.32
N LEU A 197 -15.84 -19.02 25.41
CA LEU A 197 -16.17 -19.42 26.77
C LEU A 197 -17.68 -19.25 27.13
N HIS A 198 -18.43 -18.49 26.33
CA HIS A 198 -19.86 -18.30 26.46
C HIS A 198 -20.71 -19.20 25.55
N LYS A 199 -20.06 -20.15 24.87
CA LYS A 199 -20.71 -21.16 24.04
C LYS A 199 -20.70 -22.53 24.74
N GLU A 200 -21.42 -23.48 24.19
CA GLU A 200 -21.44 -24.88 24.65
C GLU A 200 -20.16 -25.60 24.23
N ILE A 201 -19.09 -25.43 25.00
CA ILE A 201 -17.79 -26.08 24.83
C ILE A 201 -17.54 -27.08 25.95
N THR A 202 -16.58 -28.00 25.74
CA THR A 202 -16.20 -28.96 26.79
C THR A 202 -15.42 -28.30 27.93
N ASN A 203 -15.42 -28.89 29.10
CA ASN A 203 -14.58 -28.41 30.23
C ASN A 203 -13.09 -28.40 29.84
N VAL A 204 -12.64 -29.36 29.07
CA VAL A 204 -11.23 -29.45 28.61
C VAL A 204 -10.86 -28.24 27.74
N GLU A 205 -11.74 -27.84 26.82
CA GLU A 205 -11.52 -26.66 25.96
C GLU A 205 -11.58 -25.38 26.77
N ALA A 206 -12.55 -25.27 27.72
CA ALA A 206 -12.62 -24.13 28.64
C ALA A 206 -11.35 -24.00 29.48
N ASP A 207 -10.80 -25.10 30.00
CA ASP A 207 -9.56 -25.12 30.77
C ASP A 207 -8.37 -24.70 29.92
N LYS A 208 -8.28 -25.16 28.65
CA LYS A 208 -7.25 -24.73 27.70
C LYS A 208 -7.29 -23.22 27.44
N ILE A 209 -8.47 -22.67 27.16
CA ILE A 209 -8.67 -21.22 26.94
C ILE A 209 -8.31 -20.43 28.20
N ASN A 210 -8.83 -20.85 29.37
CA ASN A 210 -8.56 -20.19 30.63
C ASN A 210 -7.05 -20.21 31.01
N ALA A 211 -6.31 -21.22 30.60
CA ALA A 211 -4.86 -21.29 30.77
C ALA A 211 -4.11 -20.33 29.81
N LEU A 212 -4.60 -20.12 28.59
CA LEU A 212 -3.95 -19.29 27.58
C LEU A 212 -4.19 -17.79 27.79
N LEU A 213 -5.44 -17.38 28.06
CA LEU A 213 -5.85 -15.98 28.12
C LEU A 213 -5.01 -15.09 29.05
N PRO A 214 -4.56 -15.53 30.27
CA PRO A 214 -3.69 -14.72 31.12
C PRO A 214 -2.36 -14.36 30.45
N SER A 215 -1.75 -15.28 29.71
CA SER A 215 -0.49 -15.05 28.97
C SER A 215 -0.69 -14.05 27.83
N VAL A 216 -1.75 -14.22 27.03
CA VAL A 216 -2.12 -13.29 25.95
C VAL A 216 -2.35 -11.88 26.51
N ARG A 217 -3.13 -11.74 27.61
CA ARG A 217 -3.40 -10.48 28.29
C ARG A 217 -2.10 -9.77 28.70
N ILE A 218 -1.19 -10.49 29.33
CA ILE A 218 0.11 -9.94 29.76
C ILE A 218 0.92 -9.49 28.54
N GLY A 219 0.94 -10.27 27.48
CA GLY A 219 1.63 -9.94 26.24
C GLY A 219 1.10 -8.65 25.60
N ILE A 220 -0.21 -8.51 25.46
CA ILE A 220 -0.82 -7.29 24.92
C ILE A 220 -0.44 -6.06 25.76
N ILE A 221 -0.53 -6.15 27.09
CA ILE A 221 -0.19 -5.04 27.98
C ILE A 221 1.30 -4.67 27.86
N ASN A 222 2.19 -5.66 27.80
CA ASN A 222 3.62 -5.40 27.68
C ASN A 222 3.98 -4.79 26.33
N MET A 223 3.36 -5.23 25.22
CA MET A 223 3.53 -4.62 23.89
C MET A 223 2.98 -3.19 23.88
N ALA A 224 1.79 -2.94 24.37
CA ALA A 224 1.20 -1.60 24.43
C ALA A 224 2.00 -0.63 25.31
N ASP A 225 2.48 -1.08 26.50
CA ASP A 225 3.38 -0.27 27.34
C ASP A 225 4.68 0.07 26.60
N TYR A 226 5.28 -0.91 25.92
CA TYR A 226 6.48 -0.68 25.11
C TYR A 226 6.23 0.36 24.01
N ILE A 227 5.19 0.15 23.16
CA ILE A 227 4.85 1.06 22.07
C ILE A 227 4.56 2.47 22.59
N SER A 228 3.80 2.62 23.69
CA SER A 228 3.46 3.93 24.26
C SER A 228 4.67 4.78 24.66
N HIS A 229 5.87 4.19 24.74
CA HIS A 229 7.12 4.85 25.06
C HIS A 229 8.12 4.87 23.89
N HIS A 230 7.85 4.14 22.80
CA HIS A 230 8.77 3.92 21.69
C HIS A 230 8.17 4.19 20.31
N TYR A 231 7.00 4.83 20.24
CA TYR A 231 6.37 5.16 18.95
C TYR A 231 7.22 6.11 18.11
N SER A 232 7.01 6.02 16.82
CA SER A 232 7.71 6.78 15.79
C SER A 232 7.46 8.28 15.94
N GLN A 233 8.52 9.09 15.77
CA GLN A 233 8.46 10.55 15.86
C GLN A 233 9.32 11.18 14.76
N PHE A 234 9.13 12.49 14.56
CA PHE A 234 9.86 13.30 13.57
C PHE A 234 9.73 12.72 12.16
N SER A 235 10.84 12.53 11.46
CA SER A 235 10.85 12.01 10.08
C SER A 235 10.37 10.56 9.94
N SER A 236 10.13 9.83 11.03
CA SER A 236 9.51 8.51 11.04
C SER A 236 8.03 8.55 11.47
N ALA A 237 7.47 9.75 11.69
CA ALA A 237 6.07 9.94 12.04
C ALA A 237 5.21 9.99 10.77
N ASN A 238 5.03 8.85 10.14
CA ASN A 238 4.19 8.58 8.99
C ASN A 238 3.15 7.50 9.35
N ASN A 239 2.73 6.63 8.41
CA ASN A 239 1.85 5.49 8.70
C ASN A 239 2.31 4.68 9.92
N HIS A 240 3.61 4.54 10.16
CA HIS A 240 4.15 3.86 11.35
C HIS A 240 3.56 4.43 12.64
N LEU A 241 3.57 5.75 12.81
CA LEU A 241 3.02 6.39 14.02
C LEU A 241 1.52 6.11 14.17
N ILE A 242 0.76 6.17 13.08
CA ILE A 242 -0.69 5.90 13.09
C ILE A 242 -0.95 4.47 13.61
N VAL A 243 -0.31 3.46 13.01
CA VAL A 243 -0.49 2.04 13.38
C VAL A 243 -0.01 1.76 14.81
N GLU A 244 1.14 2.29 15.19
CA GLU A 244 1.71 2.13 16.53
C GLU A 244 0.76 2.66 17.61
N ILE A 245 0.20 3.83 17.39
CA ILE A 245 -0.72 4.47 18.34
C ILE A 245 -2.11 3.83 18.29
N SER A 246 -2.55 3.31 17.14
CA SER A 246 -3.77 2.50 17.04
C SER A 246 -3.69 1.25 17.94
N ALA A 247 -2.56 0.55 17.97
CA ALA A 247 -2.39 -0.59 18.87
C ALA A 247 -2.50 -0.18 20.36
N VAL A 248 -2.01 1.01 20.71
CA VAL A 248 -2.18 1.57 22.07
C VAL A 248 -3.65 1.89 22.34
N LEU A 249 -4.41 2.38 21.35
CA LEU A 249 -5.85 2.60 21.45
C LEU A 249 -6.60 1.29 21.66
N HIS A 250 -6.34 0.27 20.84
CA HIS A 250 -6.96 -1.06 20.96
C HIS A 250 -6.77 -1.66 22.35
N ALA A 251 -5.53 -1.65 22.86
CA ALA A 251 -5.24 -2.08 24.22
C ALA A 251 -5.92 -1.19 25.27
N GLY A 252 -5.88 0.13 25.07
CA GLY A 252 -6.55 1.10 25.95
C GLY A 252 -8.05 0.85 26.09
N ILE A 253 -8.74 0.60 24.99
CA ILE A 253 -10.16 0.26 24.93
C ILE A 253 -10.41 -1.10 25.59
N MET A 254 -9.65 -2.13 25.20
CA MET A 254 -9.81 -3.49 25.72
C MET A 254 -9.60 -3.58 27.23
N PHE A 255 -8.72 -2.76 27.80
CA PHE A 255 -8.45 -2.74 29.24
C PHE A 255 -9.12 -1.58 29.97
N ASN A 256 -9.95 -0.80 29.30
CA ASN A 256 -10.58 0.42 29.80
C ASN A 256 -9.58 1.35 30.52
N TYR A 257 -8.39 1.48 29.91
CA TYR A 257 -7.28 2.24 30.48
C TYR A 257 -7.18 3.63 29.89
N LYS A 258 -7.83 4.60 30.55
CA LYS A 258 -7.95 5.99 30.09
C LYS A 258 -6.64 6.65 29.65
N PRO A 259 -5.47 6.47 30.33
CA PRO A 259 -4.25 7.13 29.88
C PRO A 259 -3.81 6.71 28.46
N TRP A 260 -3.97 5.44 28.07
CA TRP A 260 -3.66 5.01 26.71
C TRP A 260 -4.69 5.53 25.70
N ILE A 261 -5.98 5.50 26.06
CA ILE A 261 -7.07 6.04 25.20
C ILE A 261 -6.83 7.53 24.92
N THR A 262 -6.55 8.34 25.97
CA THR A 262 -6.31 9.79 25.81
C THR A 262 -5.05 10.07 24.99
N LEU A 263 -3.97 9.33 25.25
CA LEU A 263 -2.73 9.46 24.47
C LEU A 263 -3.01 9.18 22.99
N ALA A 264 -3.68 8.07 22.71
CA ALA A 264 -3.94 7.61 21.35
C ALA A 264 -4.87 8.57 20.60
N GLU A 265 -6.01 8.94 21.20
CA GLU A 265 -6.95 9.89 20.58
C GLU A 265 -6.27 11.21 20.24
N SER A 266 -5.48 11.76 21.16
CA SER A 266 -4.78 13.03 20.95
C SER A 266 -3.75 12.97 19.79
N ILE A 267 -2.98 11.87 19.70
CA ILE A 267 -1.99 11.71 18.63
C ILE A 267 -2.70 11.44 17.30
N LEU A 268 -3.62 10.48 17.23
CA LEU A 268 -4.34 10.12 16.00
C LEU A 268 -5.09 11.32 15.44
N THR A 269 -5.83 12.07 16.27
CA THR A 269 -6.54 13.28 15.80
C THR A 269 -5.60 14.35 15.26
N ARG A 270 -4.39 14.47 15.78
CA ARG A 270 -3.38 15.37 15.21
C ARG A 270 -2.84 14.85 13.88
N GLU A 271 -2.44 13.58 13.85
CA GLU A 271 -1.71 13.00 12.72
C GLU A 271 -2.58 12.85 11.47
N ILE A 272 -3.85 12.46 11.60
CA ILE A 272 -4.76 12.35 10.46
C ILE A 272 -4.84 13.66 9.64
N PHE A 273 -4.76 14.83 10.30
CA PHE A 273 -4.77 16.11 9.60
C PHE A 273 -3.37 16.61 9.19
N LEU A 274 -2.30 16.06 9.75
CA LEU A 274 -0.95 16.39 9.34
C LEU A 274 -0.49 15.56 8.14
N GLN A 275 -0.88 14.28 8.09
CA GLN A 275 -0.42 13.32 7.09
C GLN A 275 -1.28 13.30 5.82
N ASN A 276 -2.42 13.97 5.82
CA ASN A 276 -3.34 14.01 4.67
C ASN A 276 -3.61 15.44 4.20
N TYR A 277 -3.78 15.62 2.89
CA TYR A 277 -4.26 16.85 2.30
C TYR A 277 -5.77 17.00 2.48
N SER A 278 -6.28 18.22 2.39
CA SER A 278 -7.72 18.48 2.59
C SER A 278 -8.58 17.92 1.45
N ASP A 279 -8.00 17.70 0.28
CA ASP A 279 -8.63 17.07 -0.88
C ASP A 279 -8.66 15.54 -0.82
N GLY A 280 -8.09 14.96 0.25
CA GLY A 280 -8.23 13.55 0.61
C GLY A 280 -7.11 12.64 0.14
N ILE A 281 -6.00 13.19 -0.33
CA ILE A 281 -4.81 12.40 -0.65
C ILE A 281 -3.88 12.32 0.57
N ASN A 282 -3.36 11.12 0.83
CA ASN A 282 -2.32 10.90 1.83
C ASN A 282 -0.98 11.43 1.30
N LYS A 283 -0.24 12.14 2.15
CA LYS A 283 1.04 12.76 1.75
C LYS A 283 2.18 11.78 1.51
N GLU A 284 2.01 10.50 1.77
CA GLU A 284 2.99 9.49 1.41
C GLU A 284 3.00 9.18 -0.10
N GLU A 285 1.99 9.70 -0.83
CA GLU A 285 1.83 9.62 -2.28
C GLU A 285 1.88 8.17 -2.78
N SER A 286 1.05 7.35 -2.13
CA SER A 286 0.77 5.97 -2.53
C SER A 286 -0.67 5.62 -2.16
N GLU A 287 -1.46 5.16 -3.14
CA GLU A 287 -2.84 4.73 -2.91
C GLU A 287 -2.92 3.53 -1.99
N TYR A 288 -1.91 2.66 -2.03
CA TYR A 288 -1.86 1.50 -1.16
C TYR A 288 -1.64 1.91 0.30
N TYR A 289 -0.65 2.76 0.58
CA TYR A 289 -0.41 3.29 1.91
C TYR A 289 -1.54 4.17 2.41
N GLN A 290 -2.22 4.92 1.52
CA GLN A 290 -3.45 5.63 1.87
C GLN A 290 -4.54 4.66 2.31
N THR A 291 -4.76 3.58 1.57
CA THR A 291 -5.78 2.57 1.90
C THR A 291 -5.44 1.85 3.20
N PHE A 292 -4.15 1.56 3.44
CA PHE A 292 -3.64 1.00 4.68
C PHE A 292 -3.90 1.93 5.88
N GLU A 293 -3.62 3.24 5.74
CA GLU A 293 -3.94 4.22 6.78
C GLU A 293 -5.45 4.35 7.01
N MET A 294 -6.25 4.34 5.94
CA MET A 294 -7.72 4.39 6.03
C MET A 294 -8.29 3.18 6.77
N GLU A 295 -7.76 1.97 6.57
CA GLU A 295 -8.15 0.78 7.33
C GLU A 295 -7.96 1.02 8.83
N VAL A 296 -6.76 1.45 9.24
CA VAL A 296 -6.44 1.74 10.64
C VAL A 296 -7.39 2.78 11.23
N LEU A 297 -7.55 3.91 10.54
CA LEU A 297 -8.41 5.01 11.00
C LEU A 297 -9.89 4.62 11.06
N ALA A 298 -10.35 3.73 10.17
CA ALA A 298 -11.71 3.19 10.23
C ALA A 298 -11.91 2.32 11.48
N LEU A 299 -10.96 1.43 11.76
CA LEU A 299 -11.00 0.59 12.98
C LEU A 299 -10.98 1.45 14.25
N ASP A 300 -10.13 2.47 14.29
CA ASP A 300 -10.01 3.39 15.42
C ASP A 300 -11.27 4.22 15.62
N LEU A 301 -11.81 4.83 14.57
CA LEU A 301 -13.06 5.62 14.65
C LEU A 301 -14.22 4.74 15.11
N ARG A 302 -14.29 3.49 14.61
CA ARG A 302 -15.27 2.52 15.06
C ARG A 302 -15.14 2.25 16.56
N LEU A 303 -13.93 1.97 17.05
CA LEU A 303 -13.68 1.69 18.47
C LEU A 303 -14.02 2.89 19.36
N LEU A 304 -13.65 4.11 18.95
CA LEU A 304 -13.99 5.32 19.69
C LEU A 304 -15.50 5.48 19.80
N ARG A 305 -16.25 5.37 18.71
CA ARG A 305 -17.72 5.49 18.70
C ARG A 305 -18.43 4.42 19.50
N LEU A 306 -18.00 3.17 19.42
CA LEU A 306 -18.56 2.07 20.19
C LEU A 306 -18.38 2.23 21.71
N ASN A 307 -17.44 3.05 22.14
CA ASN A 307 -17.11 3.30 23.52
C ASN A 307 -17.50 4.73 23.98
N ASP A 308 -18.39 5.41 23.22
CA ASP A 308 -18.87 6.76 23.50
C ASP A 308 -17.74 7.80 23.67
N ILE A 309 -16.69 7.68 22.84
CA ILE A 309 -15.55 8.59 22.82
C ILE A 309 -15.59 9.35 21.51
N GLU A 310 -15.82 10.65 21.59
CA GLU A 310 -15.75 11.53 20.40
C GLU A 310 -14.31 12.05 20.24
N PRO A 311 -13.75 11.99 19.02
CA PRO A 311 -12.48 12.63 18.71
C PRO A 311 -12.53 14.13 19.02
N SER A 312 -11.45 14.68 19.55
CA SER A 312 -11.31 16.12 19.88
C SER A 312 -11.50 17.04 18.66
N ARG A 313 -11.30 16.51 17.46
CA ARG A 313 -11.66 17.10 16.18
C ARG A 313 -12.30 16.02 15.30
N PRO A 314 -13.49 16.27 14.69
CA PRO A 314 -14.17 15.27 13.86
C PRO A 314 -13.36 14.85 12.64
N TRP A 315 -13.26 13.54 12.39
CA TRP A 315 -12.50 12.95 11.28
C TRP A 315 -13.33 12.80 9.99
N ASP A 316 -14.66 12.77 10.12
CA ASP A 316 -15.61 12.40 9.05
C ASP A 316 -15.38 13.14 7.72
N LYS A 317 -15.16 14.45 7.77
CA LYS A 317 -15.00 15.25 6.55
C LYS A 317 -13.76 14.83 5.77
N LEU A 318 -12.65 14.56 6.45
CA LEU A 318 -11.41 14.15 5.82
C LEU A 318 -11.52 12.72 5.31
N LEU A 319 -12.02 11.78 6.14
CA LEU A 319 -12.23 10.38 5.74
C LEU A 319 -13.18 10.25 4.55
N LYS A 320 -14.21 11.08 4.43
CA LYS A 320 -15.04 11.18 3.21
C LYS A 320 -14.23 11.59 1.99
N SER A 321 -13.36 12.61 2.15
CA SER A 321 -12.52 13.07 1.05
C SER A 321 -11.56 11.98 0.59
N MET A 322 -10.93 11.27 1.54
CA MET A 322 -10.05 10.12 1.28
C MET A 322 -10.81 8.98 0.58
N SER A 323 -12.00 8.61 1.10
CA SER A 323 -12.83 7.55 0.50
C SER A 323 -13.28 7.88 -0.92
N ARG A 324 -13.63 9.15 -1.19
CA ARG A 324 -13.98 9.61 -2.54
C ARG A 324 -12.79 9.57 -3.48
N TYR A 325 -11.58 9.90 -3.01
CA TYR A 325 -10.39 9.78 -3.82
C TYR A 325 -10.10 8.33 -4.19
N ILE A 326 -10.01 7.41 -3.22
CA ILE A 326 -9.79 5.98 -3.49
C ILE A 326 -10.92 5.42 -4.38
N SER A 327 -12.17 5.80 -4.15
CA SER A 327 -13.28 5.41 -5.03
C SER A 327 -13.11 5.89 -6.48
N ASN A 328 -12.54 7.08 -6.70
CA ASN A 328 -12.23 7.57 -8.05
C ASN A 328 -11.05 6.84 -8.70
N SER A 329 -10.10 6.32 -7.92
CA SER A 329 -8.94 5.56 -8.42
C SER A 329 -9.29 4.13 -8.83
N ILE A 330 -10.53 3.68 -8.58
CA ILE A 330 -11.03 2.35 -8.94
C ILE A 330 -11.91 2.45 -10.20
N GLY A 331 -11.66 1.60 -11.18
CA GLY A 331 -12.47 1.48 -12.39
C GLY A 331 -13.70 0.59 -12.22
N ASP A 332 -14.48 0.46 -13.29
CA ASP A 332 -15.74 -0.31 -13.25
C ASP A 332 -15.54 -1.81 -13.44
N HIS A 333 -14.31 -2.23 -13.74
CA HIS A 333 -13.87 -3.62 -13.88
C HIS A 333 -12.85 -4.03 -12.80
N ASP A 334 -12.87 -3.38 -11.64
CA ASP A 334 -11.99 -3.64 -10.48
C ASP A 334 -10.51 -3.26 -10.66
N GLU A 335 -10.15 -2.58 -11.75
CA GLU A 335 -8.83 -2.02 -11.94
C GLU A 335 -8.59 -0.87 -10.97
N ILE A 336 -7.34 -0.73 -10.53
CA ILE A 336 -6.96 0.26 -9.53
C ILE A 336 -5.75 1.03 -10.03
N ILE A 337 -5.87 2.37 -10.07
CA ILE A 337 -4.73 3.26 -10.22
C ILE A 337 -3.96 3.25 -8.91
N SER A 338 -2.65 2.99 -8.96
CA SER A 338 -1.79 2.99 -7.80
C SER A 338 -0.39 3.48 -8.17
N PHE A 339 0.03 4.59 -7.57
CA PHE A 339 1.38 5.14 -7.67
C PHE A 339 2.15 4.89 -6.38
N GLY A 340 3.47 5.04 -6.44
CA GLY A 340 4.33 4.84 -5.29
C GLY A 340 4.41 3.38 -4.83
N ASP A 341 4.76 3.19 -3.57
CA ASP A 341 4.97 1.86 -2.99
C ASP A 341 3.67 1.11 -2.70
N ASP A 342 3.74 -0.19 -2.94
CA ASP A 342 2.76 -1.20 -2.52
C ASP A 342 3.52 -2.37 -1.90
N ASP A 343 3.28 -2.69 -0.64
CA ASP A 343 3.92 -3.80 0.09
C ASP A 343 2.92 -4.86 0.58
N ASP A 344 1.71 -4.85 0.04
CA ASP A 344 0.61 -5.76 0.42
C ASP A 344 0.29 -5.75 1.93
N GLY A 345 0.57 -4.64 2.64
CA GLY A 345 0.36 -4.49 4.08
C GLY A 345 -1.12 -4.45 4.45
N ARG A 346 -1.48 -5.07 5.59
CA ARG A 346 -2.85 -5.11 6.15
C ARG A 346 -2.75 -5.09 7.67
N ILE A 347 -3.80 -4.62 8.34
CA ILE A 347 -3.87 -4.58 9.80
C ILE A 347 -4.59 -5.80 10.36
N ILE A 348 -5.79 -6.07 9.86
CA ILE A 348 -6.57 -7.27 10.22
C ILE A 348 -7.14 -7.92 8.96
N ASP A 349 -7.08 -9.24 8.93
CA ASP A 349 -7.73 -10.04 7.89
C ASP A 349 -8.20 -11.36 8.50
N PHE A 350 -9.50 -11.46 8.80
CA PHE A 350 -10.09 -12.68 9.40
C PHE A 350 -10.43 -13.75 8.37
N HIS A 351 -10.33 -13.43 7.07
CA HIS A 351 -10.60 -14.38 5.98
C HIS A 351 -9.33 -14.97 5.39
N GLY A 352 -8.30 -14.15 5.25
CA GLY A 352 -7.09 -14.41 4.48
C GLY A 352 -7.26 -14.12 2.99
N GLY A 353 -6.62 -13.03 2.52
CA GLY A 353 -6.57 -12.65 1.12
C GLY A 353 -7.79 -11.85 0.61
N CYS A 354 -8.47 -11.06 1.47
CA CYS A 354 -9.47 -10.11 1.00
C CYS A 354 -8.83 -8.98 0.17
N ASN A 355 -9.59 -8.44 -0.80
CA ASN A 355 -9.15 -7.23 -1.50
C ASN A 355 -9.16 -6.04 -0.55
N HIS A 356 -8.00 -5.43 -0.36
CA HIS A 356 -7.79 -4.39 0.64
C HIS A 356 -8.55 -3.10 0.33
N PHE A 357 -8.59 -2.65 -0.92
CA PHE A 357 -9.33 -1.45 -1.33
C PHE A 357 -10.84 -1.60 -1.11
N LYS A 358 -11.41 -2.76 -1.54
CA LYS A 358 -12.81 -3.08 -1.33
C LYS A 358 -13.16 -3.11 0.15
N TYR A 359 -12.41 -3.87 0.94
CA TYR A 359 -12.60 -4.00 2.37
C TYR A 359 -12.58 -2.65 3.09
N THR A 360 -11.62 -1.79 2.76
CA THR A 360 -11.52 -0.45 3.36
C THR A 360 -12.70 0.44 2.98
N LEU A 361 -13.16 0.41 1.72
CA LEU A 361 -14.34 1.16 1.29
C LEU A 361 -15.64 0.61 1.91
N GLU A 362 -15.72 -0.68 2.20
CA GLU A 362 -16.83 -1.26 2.98
C GLU A 362 -16.87 -0.71 4.40
N LEU A 363 -15.71 -0.67 5.09
CA LEU A 363 -15.59 -0.07 6.42
C LEU A 363 -16.03 1.40 6.41
N MET A 364 -15.53 2.19 5.47
CA MET A 364 -15.87 3.61 5.34
C MET A 364 -17.36 3.81 5.03
N SER A 365 -17.94 2.97 4.18
CA SER A 365 -19.37 3.00 3.85
C SER A 365 -20.27 2.73 5.07
N LEU A 366 -19.80 1.90 5.99
CA LEU A 366 -20.53 1.59 7.23
C LEU A 366 -20.37 2.70 8.27
N LEU A 367 -19.22 3.32 8.36
CA LEU A 367 -18.90 4.34 9.39
C LEU A 367 -19.36 5.75 9.02
N LEU A 368 -19.32 6.13 7.75
CA LEU A 368 -19.66 7.47 7.28
C LEU A 368 -21.12 7.54 6.82
N ASP A 369 -21.60 8.73 6.49
CA ASP A 369 -22.98 8.97 6.01
C ASP A 369 -23.14 8.80 4.48
N GLU A 370 -22.12 8.31 3.79
CA GLU A 370 -22.08 8.07 2.35
C GLU A 370 -21.52 6.67 2.06
N ARG A 371 -21.99 6.00 1.01
CA ARG A 371 -21.47 4.70 0.55
C ARG A 371 -20.52 4.90 -0.63
N TYR A 372 -19.48 4.07 -0.67
CA TYR A 372 -18.43 4.11 -1.70
C TYR A 372 -18.31 2.79 -2.48
N THR A 373 -18.98 1.73 -2.01
CA THR A 373 -19.05 0.42 -2.63
C THR A 373 -20.41 -0.23 -2.36
N GLU A 374 -20.72 -1.28 -3.11
CA GLU A 374 -21.91 -2.09 -2.83
C GLU A 374 -21.68 -2.98 -1.60
N LEU A 375 -22.73 -3.12 -0.78
CA LEU A 375 -22.73 -3.91 0.44
C LEU A 375 -23.75 -5.04 0.31
N SER A 376 -23.37 -6.13 -0.38
CA SER A 376 -24.23 -7.29 -0.59
C SER A 376 -23.95 -8.39 0.44
N LEU A 377 -25.02 -8.97 1.01
CA LEU A 377 -24.95 -10.09 1.95
C LEU A 377 -24.98 -11.47 1.25
N THR A 378 -25.31 -11.49 -0.03
CA THR A 378 -25.43 -12.71 -0.83
C THR A 378 -24.68 -12.54 -2.13
N ASN A 379 -24.23 -13.65 -2.72
CA ASN A 379 -23.79 -13.62 -4.13
C ASN A 379 -24.98 -13.12 -4.97
N SER A 380 -24.76 -12.13 -5.82
CA SER A 380 -25.71 -11.79 -6.88
C SER A 380 -25.82 -13.03 -7.78
N ASP A 381 -27.05 -13.44 -8.12
CA ASP A 381 -27.28 -14.56 -9.08
C ASP A 381 -26.79 -14.20 -10.51
N ASP A 382 -26.38 -12.96 -10.71
CA ASP A 382 -25.74 -12.50 -11.95
C ASP A 382 -24.30 -12.99 -12.01
N ASN A 383 -23.93 -13.58 -13.15
CA ASN A 383 -22.57 -14.02 -13.48
C ASN A 383 -21.55 -12.86 -13.57
N ASN A 384 -21.84 -11.73 -12.95
CA ASN A 384 -20.95 -10.59 -12.87
C ASN A 384 -19.87 -10.86 -11.81
N THR A 385 -18.68 -11.19 -12.27
CA THR A 385 -17.50 -11.54 -11.45
C THR A 385 -16.76 -10.30 -10.93
N ASN A 386 -17.36 -9.10 -11.02
CA ASN A 386 -16.76 -7.87 -10.52
C ASN A 386 -16.54 -7.99 -9.00
N MET A 387 -15.32 -7.77 -8.54
CA MET A 387 -14.89 -7.93 -7.16
C MET A 387 -15.65 -6.99 -6.22
N PHE A 388 -15.94 -5.75 -6.66
CA PHE A 388 -16.71 -4.78 -5.89
C PHE A 388 -18.22 -5.07 -5.84
N SER A 389 -18.72 -5.95 -6.70
CA SER A 389 -20.08 -6.51 -6.68
C SER A 389 -20.17 -7.82 -5.90
N SER A 390 -19.04 -8.41 -5.49
CA SER A 390 -18.99 -9.64 -4.69
C SER A 390 -19.56 -9.42 -3.28
N PRO A 391 -19.89 -10.48 -2.51
CA PRO A 391 -20.36 -10.34 -1.14
C PRO A 391 -19.41 -9.51 -0.29
N ILE A 392 -19.96 -8.86 0.73
CA ILE A 392 -19.21 -8.09 1.71
C ILE A 392 -18.11 -8.94 2.36
N SER A 393 -16.97 -8.35 2.63
CA SER A 393 -15.80 -9.04 3.19
C SER A 393 -16.11 -9.68 4.54
N GLU A 394 -15.65 -10.92 4.76
CA GLU A 394 -15.87 -11.66 6.01
C GLU A 394 -15.41 -10.86 7.23
N THR A 395 -14.28 -10.18 7.15
CA THR A 395 -13.76 -9.35 8.24
C THR A 395 -14.79 -8.28 8.68
N VAL A 396 -15.49 -7.67 7.71
CA VAL A 396 -16.54 -6.68 7.99
C VAL A 396 -17.73 -7.31 8.73
N LEU A 397 -18.11 -8.54 8.37
CA LEU A 397 -19.20 -9.27 9.03
C LEU A 397 -18.90 -9.58 10.50
N TRP A 398 -17.61 -9.70 10.89
CA TRP A 398 -17.19 -9.84 12.28
C TRP A 398 -17.14 -8.52 13.04
N LEU A 399 -17.11 -7.39 12.32
CA LEU A 399 -17.05 -6.06 12.93
C LEU A 399 -18.41 -5.37 13.01
N PHE A 400 -19.33 -5.62 12.07
CA PHE A 400 -20.62 -4.95 11.96
C PHE A 400 -21.78 -5.94 11.96
N SER A 401 -22.92 -5.52 12.49
CA SER A 401 -24.14 -6.32 12.48
C SER A 401 -24.81 -6.30 11.10
N LYS A 402 -25.67 -7.29 10.86
CA LYS A 402 -26.53 -7.32 9.67
C LYS A 402 -27.43 -6.08 9.57
N GLU A 403 -27.90 -5.59 10.71
CA GLU A 403 -28.71 -4.39 10.82
C GLU A 403 -27.93 -3.14 10.39
N ASP A 404 -26.65 -3.03 10.75
CA ASP A 404 -25.78 -1.91 10.33
C ASP A 404 -25.59 -1.92 8.82
N ILE A 405 -25.36 -3.11 8.24
CA ILE A 405 -25.18 -3.28 6.79
C ILE A 405 -26.47 -2.92 6.05
N ILE A 406 -27.65 -3.37 6.53
CA ILE A 406 -28.94 -3.03 5.92
C ILE A 406 -29.22 -1.53 6.00
N LYS A 407 -29.01 -0.91 7.15
CA LYS A 407 -29.20 0.55 7.34
C LYS A 407 -28.27 1.36 6.44
N SER A 408 -27.08 0.88 6.17
CA SER A 408 -26.13 1.60 5.32
C SER A 408 -26.60 1.71 3.87
N LYS A 409 -27.50 0.81 3.41
CA LYS A 409 -28.08 0.85 2.05
C LYS A 409 -28.95 2.09 1.81
N ASP A 410 -29.47 2.71 2.86
CA ASP A 410 -30.26 3.95 2.79
C ASP A 410 -29.37 5.21 2.61
N LYS A 411 -28.05 5.09 2.80
CA LYS A 411 -27.12 6.20 2.60
C LYS A 411 -26.95 6.53 1.13
N SER A 412 -26.63 7.80 0.84
CA SER A 412 -26.29 8.23 -0.53
C SER A 412 -25.09 7.44 -1.06
N TYR A 413 -25.15 7.05 -2.33
CA TYR A 413 -24.05 6.37 -3.00
C TYR A 413 -23.18 7.38 -3.74
N TYR A 414 -21.87 7.37 -3.47
CA TYR A 414 -20.92 8.20 -4.19
C TYR A 414 -20.72 7.65 -5.62
N ARG A 415 -21.13 8.41 -6.60
CA ARG A 415 -20.97 8.04 -8.03
C ARG A 415 -19.66 8.59 -8.55
N ARG A 416 -18.87 7.74 -9.23
CA ARG A 416 -17.54 8.01 -9.79
C ARG A 416 -17.53 8.22 -11.31
N ASN A 417 -18.56 8.79 -11.86
CA ASN A 417 -18.76 8.91 -13.32
C ASN A 417 -18.12 10.16 -13.96
N THR A 418 -17.29 10.91 -13.25
CA THR A 418 -16.64 12.11 -13.79
C THR A 418 -15.15 12.09 -13.53
N SER A 419 -14.41 12.68 -14.48
CA SER A 419 -13.00 12.98 -14.29
C SER A 419 -12.79 13.99 -13.17
N VAL A 420 -11.75 13.81 -12.37
CA VAL A 420 -11.48 14.62 -11.18
C VAL A 420 -10.01 15.03 -11.10
N VAL A 421 -9.77 16.19 -10.49
CA VAL A 421 -8.44 16.65 -10.08
C VAL A 421 -8.38 16.82 -8.58
N ARG A 422 -7.26 16.45 -7.98
CA ARG A 422 -6.88 16.66 -6.57
C ARG A 422 -5.67 17.58 -6.54
N PRO A 423 -5.85 18.90 -6.51
CA PRO A 423 -4.77 19.86 -6.74
C PRO A 423 -3.76 19.93 -5.59
N GLU A 424 -4.16 19.64 -4.32
CA GLU A 424 -3.26 19.66 -3.18
C GLU A 424 -2.37 18.41 -3.14
N GLY A 425 -2.96 17.23 -3.39
CA GLY A 425 -2.26 15.96 -3.44
C GLY A 425 -1.67 15.63 -4.80
N GLY A 426 -1.93 16.42 -5.84
CA GLY A 426 -1.26 16.30 -7.13
C GLY A 426 -1.70 15.12 -7.99
N MET A 427 -2.97 14.70 -7.91
CA MET A 427 -3.50 13.58 -8.70
C MET A 427 -4.66 14.00 -9.59
N THR A 428 -4.70 13.44 -10.80
CA THR A 428 -5.83 13.59 -11.74
C THR A 428 -6.28 12.22 -12.23
N VAL A 429 -7.59 12.02 -12.29
CA VAL A 429 -8.19 10.82 -12.86
C VAL A 429 -9.09 11.23 -14.03
N PHE A 430 -8.87 10.68 -15.23
CA PHE A 430 -9.76 10.79 -16.38
C PHE A 430 -10.54 9.49 -16.57
N ARG A 431 -11.80 9.62 -17.06
CA ARG A 431 -12.69 8.49 -17.37
C ARG A 431 -13.46 8.72 -18.65
N THR A 432 -13.77 7.65 -19.37
CA THR A 432 -14.85 7.66 -20.36
C THR A 432 -16.17 7.91 -19.66
N SER A 433 -17.10 8.57 -20.36
CA SER A 433 -18.38 9.01 -19.77
C SER A 433 -19.56 8.09 -20.11
N ASP A 434 -19.47 7.29 -21.16
CA ASP A 434 -20.58 6.48 -21.67
C ASP A 434 -20.08 5.15 -22.23
N GLU A 435 -20.91 4.11 -22.12
CA GLU A 435 -20.70 2.83 -22.81
C GLU A 435 -20.79 3.04 -24.33
N ASN A 436 -19.72 2.63 -25.01
CA ASN A 436 -19.64 2.66 -26.46
C ASN A 436 -19.12 1.30 -26.94
N ASP A 437 -19.82 0.68 -27.91
CA ASP A 437 -19.43 -0.64 -28.43
C ASP A 437 -18.04 -0.66 -29.07
N THR A 438 -17.54 0.48 -29.53
CA THR A 438 -16.26 0.60 -30.24
C THR A 438 -15.12 1.18 -29.41
N ILE A 439 -15.43 1.94 -28.36
CA ILE A 439 -14.45 2.52 -27.41
C ILE A 439 -14.51 1.75 -26.12
N PRO A 440 -13.39 1.24 -25.59
CA PRO A 440 -13.38 0.58 -24.30
C PRO A 440 -13.72 1.57 -23.16
N ASP A 441 -14.12 1.04 -22.00
CA ASP A 441 -14.14 1.82 -20.78
C ASP A 441 -12.70 2.15 -20.36
N ILE A 442 -12.35 3.43 -20.33
CA ILE A 442 -10.97 3.90 -20.11
C ILE A 442 -10.88 4.65 -18.79
N LEU A 443 -9.91 4.23 -17.98
CA LEU A 443 -9.49 4.88 -16.74
C LEU A 443 -8.04 5.30 -16.87
N ILE A 444 -7.72 6.59 -16.60
CA ILE A 444 -6.36 7.13 -16.65
C ILE A 444 -6.05 7.83 -15.35
N GLY A 445 -4.99 7.41 -14.65
CA GLY A 445 -4.40 8.12 -13.52
C GLY A 445 -3.18 8.91 -13.97
N ILE A 446 -3.05 10.14 -13.51
CA ILE A 446 -1.96 11.06 -13.84
C ILE A 446 -1.39 11.62 -12.55
N ASP A 447 -0.09 11.41 -12.35
CA ASP A 447 0.65 11.92 -11.22
C ASP A 447 1.24 13.30 -11.52
N HIS A 448 0.94 14.28 -10.69
CA HIS A 448 1.62 15.58 -10.61
C HIS A 448 1.84 15.99 -9.14
N ALA A 449 2.03 14.97 -8.30
CA ALA A 449 2.18 15.08 -6.85
C ALA A 449 3.58 15.58 -6.43
N PRO A 450 3.70 16.10 -5.21
CA PRO A 450 4.98 16.13 -4.51
C PRO A 450 5.51 14.70 -4.32
N LEU A 451 6.83 14.53 -4.21
CA LEU A 451 7.44 13.20 -4.10
C LEU A 451 6.97 12.34 -2.90
N GLY A 452 6.42 12.95 -1.86
CA GLY A 452 5.96 12.23 -0.68
C GLY A 452 6.20 12.96 0.64
N TYR A 453 5.80 12.33 1.75
CA TYR A 453 5.68 12.94 3.06
C TYR A 453 7.01 13.25 3.75
N GLY A 454 7.10 14.47 4.27
CA GLY A 454 8.17 14.91 5.16
C GLY A 454 9.56 14.93 4.52
N SER A 455 10.59 14.87 5.36
CA SER A 455 11.97 14.98 4.88
C SER A 455 12.45 13.75 4.11
N ILE A 456 11.92 12.57 4.40
CA ILE A 456 12.38 11.31 3.82
C ILE A 456 11.62 10.89 2.55
N ALA A 457 10.33 11.24 2.43
CA ALA A 457 9.45 10.84 1.32
C ALA A 457 9.51 9.32 1.03
N ALA A 458 9.34 8.49 2.06
CA ALA A 458 9.74 7.08 2.07
C ALA A 458 9.16 6.25 0.93
N HIS A 459 7.90 6.50 0.55
CA HIS A 459 7.11 5.64 -0.33
C HIS A 459 6.85 6.21 -1.73
N GLY A 460 7.25 7.46 -2.00
CA GLY A 460 7.16 8.04 -3.34
C GLY A 460 8.20 7.49 -4.31
N HIS A 461 7.91 7.57 -5.60
CA HIS A 461 8.79 7.22 -6.69
C HIS A 461 9.27 8.49 -7.45
N SER A 462 10.27 8.35 -8.31
CA SER A 462 10.76 9.46 -9.14
C SER A 462 10.01 9.48 -10.49
N ASP A 463 8.70 9.71 -10.43
CA ASP A 463 7.71 9.44 -11.49
C ASP A 463 6.83 10.65 -11.83
N ALA A 464 7.23 11.85 -11.44
CA ALA A 464 6.50 13.08 -11.72
C ALA A 464 6.08 13.18 -13.19
N LEU A 465 4.82 13.55 -13.42
CA LEU A 465 4.12 13.60 -14.71
C LEU A 465 4.01 12.24 -15.41
N SER A 466 4.10 11.12 -14.68
CA SER A 466 3.76 9.82 -15.20
C SER A 466 2.24 9.59 -15.25
N PHE A 467 1.83 8.51 -15.91
CA PHE A 467 0.44 8.12 -15.99
C PHE A 467 0.30 6.60 -16.03
N GLN A 468 -0.85 6.12 -15.58
CA GLN A 468 -1.33 4.76 -15.77
C GLN A 468 -2.61 4.79 -16.61
N MET A 469 -2.87 3.73 -17.35
CA MET A 469 -4.07 3.61 -18.16
C MET A 469 -4.60 2.18 -18.13
N PHE A 470 -5.89 2.06 -17.90
CA PHE A 470 -6.64 0.81 -18.02
C PHE A 470 -7.72 0.96 -19.09
N ALA A 471 -8.09 -0.16 -19.69
CA ALA A 471 -9.18 -0.24 -20.64
C ALA A 471 -9.92 -1.58 -20.47
N ASP A 472 -11.24 -1.56 -20.27
CA ASP A 472 -12.07 -2.72 -19.92
C ASP A 472 -11.41 -3.59 -18.83
N GLY A 473 -10.92 -2.97 -17.75
CA GLY A 473 -10.25 -3.63 -16.64
C GLY A 473 -8.83 -4.14 -16.93
N THR A 474 -8.34 -3.99 -18.16
CA THR A 474 -7.01 -4.46 -18.54
C THR A 474 -6.00 -3.33 -18.43
N ARG A 475 -4.87 -3.59 -17.77
CA ARG A 475 -3.75 -2.66 -17.66
C ARG A 475 -3.09 -2.45 -19.02
N ILE A 476 -3.16 -1.23 -19.55
CA ILE A 476 -2.58 -0.85 -20.86
C ILE A 476 -1.21 -0.23 -20.67
N PHE A 477 -1.11 0.81 -19.83
CA PHE A 477 0.15 1.41 -19.39
C PHE A 477 0.27 1.27 -17.88
N ALA A 478 1.36 0.67 -17.45
CA ALA A 478 1.61 0.24 -16.07
C ALA A 478 2.51 1.21 -15.32
N ASP A 479 2.37 1.24 -13.99
CA ASP A 479 3.45 1.60 -13.09
C ASP A 479 4.35 0.37 -12.87
N PRO A 480 5.67 0.50 -12.67
CA PRO A 480 6.55 -0.65 -12.45
C PRO A 480 6.26 -1.41 -11.15
N GLY A 481 5.59 -0.79 -10.16
CA GLY A 481 5.35 -1.35 -8.84
C GLY A 481 6.55 -1.27 -7.90
N THR A 482 6.58 -2.12 -6.87
CA THR A 482 7.54 -2.01 -5.76
C THR A 482 8.62 -3.08 -5.75
N TYR A 483 8.26 -4.31 -5.96
CA TYR A 483 9.05 -5.54 -5.89
C TYR A 483 9.53 -5.88 -4.49
N ILE A 484 10.57 -5.21 -3.93
CA ILE A 484 11.16 -5.52 -2.61
C ILE A 484 11.67 -4.26 -1.90
N TYR A 485 11.86 -4.36 -0.56
CA TYR A 485 12.31 -3.22 0.25
C TYR A 485 13.76 -3.32 0.75
N HIS A 486 14.14 -4.43 1.37
CA HIS A 486 15.27 -4.43 2.29
C HIS A 486 16.48 -5.24 1.84
N CYS A 487 16.30 -6.31 1.08
CA CYS A 487 17.39 -7.24 0.83
C CYS A 487 18.31 -6.82 -0.31
N ASP A 488 17.83 -6.05 -1.30
CA ASP A 488 18.59 -5.64 -2.48
C ASP A 488 18.28 -4.18 -2.86
N THR A 489 19.20 -3.27 -2.51
CA THR A 489 19.05 -1.84 -2.76
C THR A 489 19.01 -1.52 -4.26
N GLU A 490 19.74 -2.25 -5.12
CA GLU A 490 19.72 -2.01 -6.56
C GLU A 490 18.36 -2.36 -7.15
N SER A 491 17.83 -3.54 -6.83
CA SER A 491 16.48 -3.93 -7.25
C SER A 491 15.42 -2.97 -6.71
N ARG A 492 15.52 -2.55 -5.43
CA ARG A 492 14.61 -1.54 -4.86
C ARG A 492 14.64 -0.22 -5.63
N ASN A 493 15.84 0.28 -5.96
CA ASN A 493 16.01 1.54 -6.68
C ASN A 493 15.53 1.43 -8.13
N GLU A 494 15.69 0.26 -8.76
CA GLU A 494 15.27 0.02 -10.15
C GLU A 494 13.79 0.31 -10.34
N PHE A 495 12.93 -0.08 -9.40
CA PHE A 495 11.49 0.12 -9.50
C PHE A 495 11.04 1.56 -9.18
N ARG A 496 11.86 2.38 -8.53
CA ARG A 496 11.55 3.77 -8.16
C ARG A 496 12.15 4.82 -9.11
N ARG A 497 13.00 4.43 -10.07
CA ARG A 497 13.70 5.40 -10.93
C ARG A 497 12.83 5.89 -12.08
N THR A 498 13.06 7.12 -12.51
CA THR A 498 12.29 7.80 -13.56
C THR A 498 12.22 7.02 -14.86
N SER A 499 13.31 6.34 -15.27
CA SER A 499 13.35 5.59 -16.52
C SER A 499 12.43 4.35 -16.55
N ARG A 500 11.81 3.99 -15.43
CA ARG A 500 10.86 2.87 -15.35
C ARG A 500 9.41 3.31 -15.52
N HIS A 501 9.13 4.59 -15.31
CA HIS A 501 7.77 5.16 -15.32
C HIS A 501 7.43 5.79 -16.67
N ASN A 502 6.14 6.04 -16.90
CA ASN A 502 5.61 6.58 -18.17
C ASN A 502 5.83 8.10 -18.26
N THR A 503 7.08 8.53 -18.18
CA THR A 503 7.47 9.95 -18.17
C THR A 503 8.79 10.18 -18.92
N VAL A 504 9.22 11.43 -18.99
CA VAL A 504 10.49 11.83 -19.63
C VAL A 504 11.66 11.69 -18.67
N CYS A 505 12.71 11.01 -19.10
CA CYS A 505 13.98 10.89 -18.38
C CYS A 505 15.09 11.61 -19.16
N ILE A 506 15.82 12.53 -18.52
CA ILE A 506 16.92 13.29 -19.13
C ILE A 506 18.25 12.75 -18.64
N ASN A 507 19.13 12.38 -19.57
CA ASN A 507 20.48 11.81 -19.33
C ASN A 507 20.50 10.54 -18.45
N GLY A 508 19.40 9.82 -18.34
CA GLY A 508 19.28 8.69 -17.40
C GLY A 508 19.34 9.10 -15.92
N ILE A 509 19.15 10.39 -15.63
CA ILE A 509 19.14 10.94 -14.28
C ILE A 509 17.70 10.90 -13.76
N ASP A 510 17.54 10.52 -12.49
CA ASP A 510 16.24 10.55 -11.85
C ASP A 510 15.81 11.99 -11.49
N GLN A 511 14.52 12.29 -11.62
CA GLN A 511 13.92 13.59 -11.29
C GLN A 511 14.18 13.96 -9.82
N SER A 512 14.28 12.96 -8.95
CA SER A 512 14.59 13.10 -7.53
C SER A 512 15.80 12.25 -7.16
N GLU A 513 16.60 12.68 -6.18
CA GLU A 513 17.87 12.02 -5.81
C GLU A 513 17.64 10.91 -4.80
N MET A 514 17.91 9.64 -5.15
CA MET A 514 17.85 8.50 -4.24
C MET A 514 19.07 8.48 -3.32
N LEU A 515 18.84 8.49 -2.01
CA LEU A 515 19.89 8.38 -0.98
C LEU A 515 19.89 7.05 -0.23
N GLY A 516 18.84 6.27 -0.38
CA GLY A 516 18.66 4.97 0.25
C GLY A 516 17.27 4.40 0.00
N PRO A 517 16.96 3.20 0.44
CA PRO A 517 15.68 2.52 0.15
C PRO A 517 14.41 3.31 0.53
N PHE A 518 14.51 4.15 1.57
CA PHE A 518 13.43 5.01 2.09
C PHE A 518 13.89 6.44 2.35
N LEU A 519 14.85 6.93 1.57
CA LEU A 519 15.41 8.26 1.78
C LEU A 519 15.69 8.92 0.44
N TRP A 520 15.12 10.10 0.25
CA TRP A 520 15.37 10.97 -0.88
C TRP A 520 16.18 12.20 -0.47
N GLY A 521 17.03 12.67 -1.37
CA GLY A 521 17.76 13.92 -1.25
C GLY A 521 17.01 15.07 -1.90
N ARG A 522 17.54 15.60 -3.02
CA ARG A 522 16.83 16.60 -3.84
C ARG A 522 15.54 15.96 -4.35
N LYS A 523 14.44 16.67 -4.19
CA LYS A 523 13.10 16.26 -4.63
C LYS A 523 12.66 17.13 -5.80
N ALA A 524 12.02 16.54 -6.80
CA ALA A 524 11.29 17.29 -7.82
C ALA A 524 10.09 17.98 -7.17
N GLU A 525 9.83 19.21 -7.58
CA GLU A 525 8.64 19.96 -7.20
C GLU A 525 7.73 20.05 -8.42
N CYS A 526 6.49 19.60 -8.26
CA CYS A 526 5.46 19.64 -9.29
C CYS A 526 4.55 20.85 -9.11
N THR A 527 4.02 21.34 -10.22
CA THR A 527 3.04 22.44 -10.26
C THR A 527 1.93 22.05 -11.22
N LEU A 528 0.69 22.08 -10.73
CA LEU A 528 -0.50 21.98 -11.59
C LEU A 528 -0.69 23.33 -12.29
N ASP A 529 -0.53 23.35 -13.63
CA ASP A 529 -0.65 24.56 -14.45
C ASP A 529 -2.09 24.80 -14.93
N GLY A 530 -2.92 23.74 -15.02
CA GLY A 530 -4.32 23.84 -15.38
C GLY A 530 -5.06 22.52 -15.48
N PHE A 531 -6.39 22.57 -15.29
CA PHE A 531 -7.29 21.44 -15.46
C PHE A 531 -8.61 21.90 -16.04
N THR A 532 -9.12 21.19 -17.03
CA THR A 532 -10.50 21.36 -17.55
C THR A 532 -11.12 20.01 -17.82
N SER A 533 -12.42 19.88 -17.59
CA SER A 533 -13.19 18.68 -17.88
C SER A 533 -14.54 19.06 -18.49
N SER A 534 -14.91 18.36 -19.55
CA SER A 534 -16.18 18.47 -20.23
C SER A 534 -16.72 17.07 -20.56
N GLU A 535 -17.90 16.99 -21.17
CA GLU A 535 -18.48 15.73 -21.65
C GLU A 535 -17.58 15.03 -22.68
N ASP A 536 -16.89 15.78 -23.54
CA ASP A 536 -16.13 15.25 -24.66
C ASP A 536 -14.63 15.20 -24.41
N ILE A 537 -14.09 16.15 -23.64
CA ILE A 537 -12.64 16.36 -23.52
C ILE A 537 -12.26 16.69 -22.07
N ASP A 538 -11.24 16.01 -21.59
CA ASP A 538 -10.53 16.37 -20.36
C ASP A 538 -9.11 16.82 -20.68
N GLU A 539 -8.65 17.83 -19.96
CA GLU A 539 -7.27 18.32 -20.08
C GLU A 539 -6.66 18.54 -18.69
N VAL A 540 -5.40 18.15 -18.52
CA VAL A 540 -4.57 18.55 -17.40
C VAL A 540 -3.21 18.95 -17.92
N MET A 541 -2.64 20.02 -17.37
CA MET A 541 -1.29 20.50 -17.65
C MET A 541 -0.55 20.68 -16.33
N ALA A 542 0.64 20.10 -16.23
CA ALA A 542 1.49 20.22 -15.06
C ALA A 542 2.97 20.26 -15.46
N SER A 543 3.82 20.69 -14.54
CA SER A 543 5.25 20.82 -14.77
C SER A 543 6.06 20.49 -13.53
N HIS A 544 7.35 20.12 -13.72
CA HIS A 544 8.28 19.89 -12.61
C HIS A 544 9.67 20.46 -12.89
N ASN A 545 10.43 20.69 -11.79
CA ASN A 545 11.79 21.22 -11.82
C ASN A 545 12.89 20.15 -11.58
N GLY A 546 12.55 18.87 -11.64
CA GLY A 546 13.43 17.73 -11.30
C GLY A 546 14.75 17.71 -12.07
N TYR A 547 14.83 18.35 -13.23
CA TYR A 547 16.01 18.44 -14.08
C TYR A 547 16.62 19.84 -14.11
N ALA A 548 16.36 20.67 -13.12
CA ALA A 548 16.84 22.06 -13.08
C ALA A 548 18.31 22.17 -13.56
N PRO A 549 18.67 23.11 -14.48
CA PRO A 549 17.85 24.24 -14.97
C PRO A 549 16.83 23.90 -16.09
N ILE A 550 16.70 22.63 -16.49
CA ILE A 550 15.68 22.21 -17.47
C ILE A 550 14.37 21.96 -16.72
N LYS A 551 13.30 22.59 -17.17
CA LYS A 551 11.92 22.37 -16.71
C LYS A 551 11.21 21.48 -17.73
N HIS A 552 10.52 20.44 -17.25
CA HIS A 552 9.63 19.61 -18.04
C HIS A 552 8.18 20.02 -17.76
N THR A 553 7.41 20.27 -18.80
CA THR A 553 5.98 20.55 -18.75
C THR A 553 5.27 19.52 -19.63
N ARG A 554 4.19 18.94 -19.12
CA ARG A 554 3.38 17.96 -19.85
C ARG A 554 1.90 18.35 -19.81
N LYS A 555 1.24 18.23 -20.97
CA LYS A 555 -0.20 18.34 -21.10
C LYS A 555 -0.76 17.00 -21.56
N PHE A 556 -1.81 16.56 -20.88
CA PHE A 556 -2.64 15.45 -21.32
C PHE A 556 -3.99 16.00 -21.82
N THR A 557 -4.42 15.57 -23.01
CA THR A 557 -5.74 15.87 -23.57
C THR A 557 -6.44 14.55 -23.91
N PHE A 558 -7.48 14.21 -23.16
CA PHE A 558 -8.24 12.96 -23.35
C PHE A 558 -9.55 13.26 -24.07
N LYS A 559 -9.67 12.75 -25.31
CA LYS A 559 -10.89 12.82 -26.11
C LYS A 559 -11.73 11.57 -25.87
N LYS A 560 -12.69 11.68 -24.97
CA LYS A 560 -13.44 10.56 -24.41
C LYS A 560 -14.16 9.72 -25.46
N LYS A 561 -14.92 10.39 -26.37
CA LYS A 561 -15.72 9.75 -27.43
C LYS A 561 -14.89 9.14 -28.55
N GLU A 562 -13.63 9.53 -28.68
CA GLU A 562 -12.69 9.01 -29.68
C GLU A 562 -11.77 7.91 -29.13
N GLY A 563 -11.68 7.74 -27.80
CA GLY A 563 -10.71 6.85 -27.14
C GLY A 563 -9.26 7.29 -27.42
N ILE A 564 -9.01 8.61 -27.46
CA ILE A 564 -7.71 9.18 -27.82
C ILE A 564 -7.14 9.98 -26.66
N LEU A 565 -5.91 9.63 -26.26
CA LEU A 565 -5.08 10.43 -25.35
C LEU A 565 -3.97 11.08 -26.18
N LEU A 566 -3.87 12.42 -26.12
CA LEU A 566 -2.73 13.19 -26.60
C LEU A 566 -1.86 13.57 -25.41
N ILE A 567 -0.56 13.38 -25.55
CA ILE A 567 0.46 13.77 -24.57
C ILE A 567 1.41 14.73 -25.28
N GLU A 568 1.53 15.92 -24.72
CA GLU A 568 2.40 16.97 -25.23
C GLU A 568 3.47 17.30 -24.18
N ASP A 569 4.72 17.17 -24.54
CA ASP A 569 5.88 17.43 -23.68
C ASP A 569 6.65 18.65 -24.16
N TRP A 570 6.87 19.61 -23.29
CA TRP A 570 7.74 20.77 -23.52
C TRP A 570 8.93 20.73 -22.59
N LEU A 571 10.11 21.00 -23.16
CA LEU A 571 11.35 21.20 -22.43
C LEU A 571 11.79 22.67 -22.56
N THR A 572 12.01 23.30 -21.42
CA THR A 572 12.52 24.67 -21.39
C THR A 572 13.74 24.77 -20.46
N LYS A 573 14.69 25.63 -20.80
CA LYS A 573 15.86 25.91 -19.95
C LYS A 573 15.93 27.41 -19.72
N ASP A 574 15.93 27.83 -18.47
CA ASP A 574 15.94 29.25 -18.08
C ASP A 574 14.79 30.07 -18.75
N GLY A 575 13.66 29.40 -19.02
CA GLY A 575 12.47 29.98 -19.66
C GLY A 575 12.44 29.95 -21.19
N GLU A 576 13.55 29.57 -21.84
CA GLU A 576 13.63 29.44 -23.30
C GLU A 576 13.45 27.99 -23.76
N PRO A 577 12.97 27.75 -24.99
CA PRO A 577 12.86 26.42 -25.57
C PRO A 577 14.20 25.65 -25.50
N PHE A 578 14.16 24.40 -25.04
CA PHE A 578 15.34 23.55 -24.92
C PHE A 578 15.26 22.33 -25.83
N VAL A 579 16.11 22.24 -26.81
CA VAL A 579 16.21 21.09 -27.73
C VAL A 579 17.27 20.12 -27.18
N PRO A 580 16.89 18.86 -26.84
CA PRO A 580 17.84 17.83 -26.42
C PRO A 580 18.88 17.52 -27.51
N ASP A 581 20.10 17.20 -27.08
CA ASP A 581 21.21 16.80 -27.93
C ASP A 581 21.91 15.54 -27.39
N ASP A 582 23.07 15.17 -27.95
CA ASP A 582 23.78 13.97 -27.50
C ASP A 582 24.43 14.14 -26.11
N SER A 583 24.58 15.37 -25.60
CA SER A 583 25.09 15.68 -24.26
C SER A 583 23.96 15.78 -23.22
N ASN A 584 22.72 15.99 -23.68
CA ASN A 584 21.51 16.08 -22.86
C ASN A 584 20.40 15.27 -23.52
N LYS A 585 20.54 13.95 -23.52
CA LYS A 585 19.56 13.02 -24.12
C LYS A 585 18.27 13.02 -23.31
N ALA A 586 17.14 13.18 -23.97
CA ALA A 586 15.82 13.03 -23.37
C ALA A 586 15.12 11.80 -23.98
N LEU A 587 14.61 10.93 -23.12
CA LEU A 587 13.86 9.73 -23.49
C LEU A 587 12.46 9.79 -22.88
N PHE A 588 11.43 9.64 -23.70
CA PHE A 588 10.10 9.34 -23.23
C PHE A 588 9.95 7.83 -23.09
N ASN A 589 9.63 7.37 -21.88
CA ASN A 589 9.48 5.96 -21.53
C ASN A 589 8.01 5.60 -21.43
N LEU A 590 7.64 4.41 -21.90
CA LEU A 590 6.32 3.81 -21.73
C LEU A 590 6.50 2.35 -21.31
N LEU A 591 5.93 1.97 -20.17
CA LEU A 591 5.82 0.58 -19.69
C LEU A 591 4.40 0.10 -19.99
N LEU A 592 4.26 -1.01 -20.70
CA LEU A 592 2.96 -1.61 -21.00
C LEU A 592 2.59 -2.66 -19.94
N GLY A 593 1.31 -2.98 -19.85
CA GLY A 593 0.84 -4.08 -19.03
C GLY A 593 1.38 -5.44 -19.50
N GLU A 594 1.44 -6.41 -18.60
CA GLU A 594 2.02 -7.73 -18.79
C GLU A 594 1.34 -8.57 -19.88
N LYS A 595 0.07 -8.27 -20.19
CA LYS A 595 -0.72 -8.94 -21.25
C LYS A 595 -0.54 -8.33 -22.62
N ALA A 596 0.33 -7.32 -22.76
CA ALA A 596 0.57 -6.67 -24.04
C ALA A 596 1.28 -7.61 -25.02
N SER A 597 0.75 -7.76 -26.21
CA SER A 597 1.42 -8.43 -27.33
C SER A 597 1.62 -7.47 -28.50
N LEU A 598 2.83 -7.44 -29.06
CA LEU A 598 3.11 -6.63 -30.24
C LEU A 598 2.31 -7.20 -31.43
N SER A 599 1.47 -6.39 -32.06
CA SER A 599 0.77 -6.82 -33.27
C SER A 599 1.76 -7.06 -34.40
N PRO A 600 1.67 -8.18 -35.15
CA PRO A 600 2.40 -8.30 -36.39
C PRO A 600 2.01 -7.12 -37.28
N LEU A 601 2.99 -6.49 -37.90
CA LEU A 601 2.76 -5.43 -38.88
C LEU A 601 1.85 -5.94 -40.02
N ASP A 602 0.92 -5.12 -40.50
CA ASP A 602 0.18 -5.40 -41.72
C ASP A 602 1.17 -5.85 -42.79
N SER A 603 0.95 -7.01 -43.36
CA SER A 603 1.85 -7.85 -44.13
C SER A 603 2.27 -7.30 -45.51
N ASN A 604 2.38 -5.98 -45.67
CA ASN A 604 2.83 -5.32 -46.88
C ASN A 604 4.25 -4.76 -46.84
N VAL A 605 5.05 -5.10 -45.81
CA VAL A 605 6.49 -4.83 -45.78
C VAL A 605 7.23 -6.15 -45.81
N LYS A 606 7.76 -6.52 -46.94
CA LYS A 606 8.69 -7.64 -47.11
C LYS A 606 9.89 -7.42 -46.20
N THR A 607 10.07 -8.31 -45.20
CA THR A 607 11.30 -8.41 -44.41
C THR A 607 12.24 -9.35 -45.13
N ASP A 608 13.19 -8.80 -45.88
CA ASP A 608 14.40 -9.53 -46.24
C ASP A 608 15.38 -9.42 -45.05
N ASN A 609 15.73 -10.58 -44.52
CA ASN A 609 16.81 -10.90 -43.59
C ASN A 609 16.85 -10.24 -42.20
N ALA A 610 16.84 -11.13 -41.22
CA ALA A 610 16.99 -10.87 -39.77
C ALA A 610 18.45 -10.45 -39.45
N SER A 611 18.82 -9.23 -39.67
CA SER A 611 19.92 -8.51 -39.03
C SER A 611 19.87 -7.06 -39.53
N GLU A 612 19.69 -6.12 -38.60
CA GLU A 612 19.53 -4.68 -38.83
C GLU A 612 18.15 -4.25 -39.35
N ILE A 613 17.17 -4.20 -38.47
CA ILE A 613 15.97 -3.40 -38.69
C ILE A 613 16.36 -1.94 -38.51
N ASN A 614 16.64 -1.28 -39.62
CA ASN A 614 16.84 0.17 -39.71
C ASN A 614 15.47 0.84 -39.46
N ILE A 615 15.18 1.25 -38.22
CA ILE A 615 13.86 1.73 -37.72
C ILE A 615 13.62 3.20 -38.08
N ALA A 616 14.45 3.81 -38.94
CA ALA A 616 14.38 5.23 -39.31
C ALA A 616 13.06 5.68 -40.00
N SER A 617 12.08 4.79 -40.22
CA SER A 617 10.83 5.11 -40.91
C SER A 617 9.53 4.78 -40.19
N LYS A 618 9.54 4.24 -38.93
CA LYS A 618 8.30 3.90 -38.20
C LYS A 618 8.11 4.78 -36.98
N LYS A 619 7.20 5.72 -37.06
CA LYS A 619 6.78 6.62 -35.98
C LYS A 619 5.60 6.06 -35.16
N PHE A 620 5.31 4.76 -35.19
CA PHE A 620 4.22 4.18 -34.39
C PHE A 620 4.45 2.72 -34.03
N SER A 621 3.89 2.28 -32.90
CA SER A 621 3.79 0.88 -32.47
C SER A 621 2.34 0.52 -32.20
N THR A 622 1.93 -0.71 -32.55
CA THR A 622 0.57 -1.21 -32.28
C THR A 622 0.64 -2.44 -31.41
N TYR A 623 -0.13 -2.45 -30.34
CA TYR A 623 -0.26 -3.56 -29.38
C TYR A 623 -1.66 -4.11 -29.36
N LYS A 624 -1.79 -5.39 -29.02
CA LYS A 624 -3.07 -6.06 -28.74
C LYS A 624 -3.10 -6.49 -27.30
N PHE A 625 -4.27 -6.36 -26.71
CA PHE A 625 -4.60 -6.88 -25.39
C PHE A 625 -5.83 -7.76 -25.53
N GLU A 626 -5.73 -9.03 -25.12
CA GLU A 626 -6.89 -9.92 -25.03
C GLU A 626 -7.57 -9.68 -23.69
N THR A 627 -8.87 -9.42 -23.70
CA THR A 627 -9.70 -9.14 -22.53
C THR A 627 -10.93 -10.02 -22.51
N THR A 628 -11.67 -10.02 -21.41
CA THR A 628 -12.95 -10.71 -21.29
C THR A 628 -14.05 -10.13 -22.22
N THR A 629 -13.89 -8.86 -22.62
CA THR A 629 -14.84 -8.14 -23.51
C THR A 629 -14.42 -8.17 -24.98
N GLY A 630 -13.30 -8.81 -25.32
CA GLY A 630 -12.78 -8.88 -26.68
C GLY A 630 -11.30 -8.51 -26.80
N ILE A 631 -10.91 -7.93 -27.93
CA ILE A 631 -9.53 -7.51 -28.18
C ILE A 631 -9.46 -5.98 -28.18
N ILE A 632 -8.65 -5.43 -27.27
CA ILE A 632 -8.30 -4.00 -27.31
C ILE A 632 -7.08 -3.82 -28.20
N LYS A 633 -7.20 -2.95 -29.18
CA LYS A 633 -6.10 -2.51 -30.03
C LYS A 633 -5.63 -1.13 -29.59
N VAL A 634 -4.38 -1.05 -29.20
CA VAL A 634 -3.72 0.17 -28.74
C VAL A 634 -2.69 0.59 -29.78
N LYS A 635 -2.83 1.80 -30.35
CA LYS A 635 -1.87 2.40 -31.27
C LYS A 635 -1.18 3.56 -30.59
N VAL A 636 0.13 3.49 -30.49
CA VAL A 636 0.99 4.58 -29.99
C VAL A 636 1.67 5.23 -31.19
N GLU A 637 1.39 6.50 -31.45
CA GLU A 637 1.93 7.30 -32.55
C GLU A 637 2.81 8.43 -31.99
N PHE A 638 4.07 8.46 -32.36
CA PHE A 638 5.00 9.55 -32.06
C PHE A 638 4.87 10.60 -33.19
N VAL A 639 3.98 11.59 -32.98
CA VAL A 639 3.49 12.49 -34.02
C VAL A 639 4.55 13.49 -34.45
N SER A 640 5.22 14.12 -33.48
CA SER A 640 6.26 15.11 -33.71
C SER A 640 7.27 15.16 -32.56
N GLY A 641 8.47 15.71 -32.82
CA GLY A 641 9.49 15.91 -31.79
C GLY A 641 10.30 14.69 -31.40
N PHE A 642 10.10 13.54 -32.08
CA PHE A 642 10.81 12.29 -31.81
C PHE A 642 11.74 11.87 -32.94
N GLY A 643 12.87 11.31 -32.53
CA GLY A 643 13.83 10.62 -33.41
C GLY A 643 13.64 9.11 -33.38
N GLU A 644 14.62 8.39 -32.83
CA GLU A 644 14.59 6.94 -32.69
C GLU A 644 13.53 6.47 -31.69
N VAL A 645 12.83 5.37 -32.00
CA VAL A 645 11.87 4.70 -31.15
C VAL A 645 12.23 3.22 -31.05
N THR A 646 12.44 2.71 -29.86
CA THR A 646 12.88 1.34 -29.59
C THR A 646 11.84 0.60 -28.73
N ASN A 647 11.46 -0.61 -29.17
CA ASN A 647 10.72 -1.54 -28.33
C ASN A 647 11.69 -2.35 -27.48
N THR A 648 11.43 -2.45 -26.19
CA THR A 648 12.28 -3.14 -25.21
C THR A 648 11.42 -3.91 -24.21
N GLN A 649 12.04 -4.48 -23.19
CA GLN A 649 11.36 -5.11 -22.06
C GLN A 649 11.91 -4.53 -20.76
N LYS A 650 11.03 -4.37 -19.80
CA LYS A 650 11.34 -3.93 -18.42
C LYS A 650 10.58 -4.81 -17.43
N ASP A 651 11.11 -4.96 -16.21
CA ASP A 651 10.41 -5.69 -15.17
C ASP A 651 9.19 -4.88 -14.66
N LEU A 652 8.10 -5.58 -14.41
CA LEU A 652 6.85 -5.12 -13.78
C LEU A 652 6.58 -5.99 -12.56
N SER A 653 6.34 -5.37 -11.41
CA SER A 653 5.95 -6.03 -10.17
C SER A 653 4.47 -5.74 -9.90
N THR A 654 3.65 -6.77 -9.92
CA THR A 654 2.21 -6.67 -9.64
C THR A 654 1.86 -7.06 -8.21
N GLU A 655 2.80 -7.67 -7.49
CA GLU A 655 2.69 -8.12 -6.10
C GLU A 655 4.06 -8.01 -5.45
N TYR A 656 4.11 -7.79 -4.14
CA TYR A 656 5.37 -7.71 -3.41
C TYR A 656 6.16 -9.02 -3.48
N GLY A 657 7.43 -8.95 -3.87
CA GLY A 657 8.30 -10.12 -4.03
C GLY A 657 8.24 -10.80 -5.39
N ILE A 658 7.32 -10.40 -6.29
CA ILE A 658 7.16 -10.99 -7.62
C ILE A 658 7.42 -9.93 -8.69
N LYS A 659 8.15 -10.30 -9.73
CA LYS A 659 8.35 -9.46 -10.91
C LYS A 659 8.39 -10.29 -12.19
N ASN A 660 7.86 -9.74 -13.25
CA ASN A 660 7.78 -10.35 -14.56
C ASN A 660 8.18 -9.36 -15.66
N PRO A 661 8.77 -9.84 -16.78
CA PRO A 661 9.08 -8.96 -17.90
C PRO A 661 7.79 -8.47 -18.56
N ALA A 662 7.73 -7.18 -18.88
CA ALA A 662 6.66 -6.54 -19.61
C ALA A 662 7.22 -5.73 -20.79
N PRO A 663 6.47 -5.59 -21.90
CA PRO A 663 6.88 -4.77 -23.03
C PRO A 663 7.01 -3.31 -22.64
N ALA A 664 7.99 -2.62 -23.23
CA ALA A 664 8.22 -1.20 -23.01
C ALA A 664 8.63 -0.50 -24.32
N ILE A 665 8.45 0.81 -24.36
CA ILE A 665 8.88 1.67 -25.49
C ILE A 665 9.77 2.77 -24.94
N GLU A 666 10.86 3.04 -25.63
CA GLU A 666 11.72 4.19 -25.41
C GLU A 666 11.78 5.05 -26.68
N ALA A 667 11.40 6.32 -26.59
CA ALA A 667 11.39 7.25 -27.72
C ALA A 667 12.32 8.44 -27.42
N LYS A 668 13.34 8.65 -28.27
CA LYS A 668 14.29 9.76 -28.14
C LYS A 668 13.61 11.07 -28.54
N ILE A 669 13.55 12.03 -27.64
CA ILE A 669 13.08 13.39 -27.91
C ILE A 669 14.21 14.17 -28.57
N ILE A 670 13.92 14.87 -29.68
CA ILE A 670 14.88 15.65 -30.51
C ILE A 670 14.40 17.08 -30.74
N SER A 671 13.35 17.52 -30.07
CA SER A 671 12.77 18.86 -30.14
C SER A 671 12.43 19.38 -28.74
N ASP A 672 12.26 20.66 -28.59
CA ASP A 672 11.73 21.31 -27.40
C ASP A 672 10.26 20.99 -27.12
N HIS A 673 9.54 20.53 -28.16
CA HIS A 673 8.14 20.11 -28.09
C HIS A 673 7.96 18.76 -28.78
N ALA A 674 7.40 17.79 -28.06
CA ALA A 674 7.13 16.46 -28.56
C ALA A 674 5.66 16.09 -28.34
N VAL A 675 5.05 15.40 -29.30
CA VAL A 675 3.63 15.01 -29.27
C VAL A 675 3.48 13.52 -29.49
N THR A 676 2.85 12.85 -28.54
CA THR A 676 2.46 11.43 -28.60
C THR A 676 0.94 11.31 -28.65
N LYS A 677 0.44 10.43 -29.52
CA LYS A 677 -0.99 10.10 -29.61
C LYS A 677 -1.18 8.62 -29.32
N ILE A 678 -2.02 8.32 -28.35
CA ILE A 678 -2.45 6.96 -28.00
C ILE A 678 -3.92 6.84 -28.39
N SER A 679 -4.25 5.81 -29.18
CA SER A 679 -5.62 5.55 -29.63
C SER A 679 -6.02 4.12 -29.26
N LEU A 680 -7.17 3.96 -28.62
CA LEU A 680 -7.72 2.70 -28.20
C LEU A 680 -9.00 2.38 -28.97
N THR A 681 -9.11 1.15 -29.46
CA THR A 681 -10.32 0.64 -30.12
C THR A 681 -10.61 -0.78 -29.65
N ARG A 682 -11.89 -1.06 -29.35
CA ARG A 682 -12.36 -2.42 -29.05
C ARG A 682 -12.68 -3.13 -30.37
N LYS A 683 -12.21 -4.38 -30.53
CA LYS A 683 -12.69 -5.29 -31.57
C LYS A 683 -13.52 -6.37 -30.89
N GLN A 684 -14.75 -6.47 -31.33
CA GLN A 684 -15.61 -7.59 -30.98
C GLN A 684 -15.11 -8.93 -31.49
#